data_33c3a2062f571a1699f81fff3d282408
#
_entry.id   33c3a2062f571a1699f81fff3d282408
#
_cell.length_a   1.000
_cell.length_b   1.000
_cell.length_c   1.000
_cell.angle_alpha   90.00
_cell.angle_beta   90.00
_cell.angle_gamma   90.00
#
_symmetry.space_group_name_H-M   'P 1'
#
loop_
_entity.id
_entity.type
_entity.pdbx_description
1 polymer ?
#
loop_
_entity_poly.entity_id
_entity_poly.type
_entity_poly.pdbx_seq_one_letter_code
_entity_poly.pdbx_strand_id
1 'polypeptide(L)'
;VGSEMCIRDRYYFCITSMRKARKNYFIYLMMLLIFGGLIYTAIAGGERFLHLSSIKPATAGDDAFTMFKTILLDNLEHPFSILLIQIIVVLIAVRIFASAFRYIGQPGVIGEIVAGIVLGPSLLGSLYPEFFGFLFQPDSLTNLELISQLGLVLFMFVIGMEVDFGVLKNKINETLVISHAGILVPFFLGMLASYWVYEEYASQQTAFLPFALFIGISMSITAFPVLARIIQERNMTRKPVGILTIASAANDDVTAWCLLAVVIAITKAGTLGGALYTVLLTFVYIAVMFVVVRPFLKKIGTLYSNKEVINKTFVSFIFLVLIVSAAITEILGIHALFGAFMAGVVMPSNFGFRKVMMEKVEDIALVFFLPLFFAFTGLRTQIGLINTPELWCVCLLLITVAVVGKFGGCAVASRLVGESWKDSFTIGTLMNTRGLMELVALNIGYELGVLPPSIFVILIIMALVTTFMTTPLLNLVEWGFAVREQKTVLQRKLLLFFGRPETGGKLLSVYKLLFGKQLSYHQVIAAHYTTGTDVNPTSVEQFFEESFIPVDKQAEHLNIHIEKRYRVTDNLVSDMISTVEAESPDILLLGAGPRFMTDGEKSMTSFFGLFRKKVDDVLEHASCPVAIFVNRDYRNGDEVAVLINGSMDSFLFTYVRRLLEDGGSFIHLYYFSSGSEEYVGQIYKINKQYANRVHLYPLVEIEDLVLPIIHGLLILSYDTCVGIAANEKVFKALPSLLVMKDAS
;
A
#
# COMPACT_ATOMS: atom_id res chain seq x y z
N VAL A 1 -39.00 -39.34 32.82
CA VAL A 1 -40.30 -38.62 32.83
C VAL A 1 -40.11 -37.15 32.38
N GLY A 2 -38.94 -36.56 32.55
CA GLY A 2 -38.65 -35.16 32.14
C GLY A 2 -38.35 -34.95 30.64
N SER A 3 -37.88 -35.97 29.91
CA SER A 3 -37.49 -35.83 28.50
C SER A 3 -38.65 -35.99 27.50
N GLU A 4 -39.68 -36.75 27.84
CA GLU A 4 -40.84 -36.92 26.95
C GLU A 4 -41.80 -35.73 26.94
N MET A 5 -41.86 -34.97 28.03
CA MET A 5 -42.68 -33.75 28.12
C MET A 5 -42.11 -32.62 27.24
N CYS A 6 -40.81 -32.53 27.11
CA CYS A 6 -40.12 -31.51 26.29
C CYS A 6 -40.31 -31.74 24.77
N ILE A 7 -40.41 -32.98 24.32
CA ILE A 7 -40.63 -33.35 22.92
C ILE A 7 -42.09 -33.09 22.51
N ARG A 8 -43.02 -33.35 23.39
CA ARG A 8 -44.46 -33.17 23.14
C ARG A 8 -44.83 -31.68 23.06
N ASP A 9 -44.20 -30.83 23.87
CA ASP A 9 -44.43 -29.38 23.87
C ASP A 9 -43.79 -28.72 22.62
N ARG A 10 -42.63 -29.19 22.15
CA ARG A 10 -42.04 -28.75 20.87
C ARG A 10 -42.90 -29.15 19.66
N TYR A 11 -43.50 -30.33 19.70
CA TYR A 11 -44.39 -30.78 18.61
C TYR A 11 -45.69 -29.95 18.57
N TYR A 12 -46.28 -29.63 19.73
CA TYR A 12 -47.44 -28.74 19.81
C TYR A 12 -47.14 -27.32 19.39
N PHE A 13 -45.97 -26.78 19.75
CA PHE A 13 -45.53 -25.45 19.35
C PHE A 13 -45.24 -25.38 17.84
N CYS A 14 -44.67 -26.42 17.26
CA CYS A 14 -44.43 -26.52 15.83
C CYS A 14 -45.73 -26.60 15.02
N ILE A 15 -46.69 -27.41 15.46
CA ILE A 15 -47.99 -27.57 14.79
C ILE A 15 -48.84 -26.30 14.91
N THR A 16 -48.83 -25.63 16.07
CA THR A 16 -49.54 -24.34 16.25
C THR A 16 -48.91 -23.22 15.47
N SER A 17 -47.56 -23.16 15.36
CA SER A 17 -46.81 -22.23 14.52
C SER A 17 -47.11 -22.47 13.03
N MET A 18 -47.11 -23.71 12.57
CA MET A 18 -47.43 -24.05 11.17
C MET A 18 -48.90 -23.75 10.82
N ARG A 19 -49.85 -23.99 11.76
CA ARG A 19 -51.26 -23.60 11.56
C ARG A 19 -51.44 -22.09 11.49
N LYS A 20 -50.72 -21.34 12.32
CA LYS A 20 -50.74 -19.86 12.33
C LYS A 20 -50.13 -19.29 11.05
N ALA A 21 -48.99 -19.85 10.60
CA ALA A 21 -48.36 -19.50 9.33
C ALA A 21 -49.27 -19.79 8.14
N ARG A 22 -49.91 -20.97 8.10
CA ARG A 22 -50.85 -21.36 7.04
C ARG A 22 -52.11 -20.48 7.02
N LYS A 23 -52.62 -20.07 8.19
CA LYS A 23 -53.74 -19.12 8.31
C LYS A 23 -53.33 -17.73 7.78
N ASN A 24 -52.17 -17.25 8.15
CA ASN A 24 -51.66 -15.96 7.65
C ASN A 24 -51.38 -15.97 6.14
N TYR A 25 -50.89 -17.11 5.63
CA TYR A 25 -50.67 -17.28 4.18
C TYR A 25 -52.01 -17.30 3.41
N PHE A 26 -53.06 -17.96 3.99
CA PHE A 26 -54.36 -17.96 3.39
C PHE A 26 -55.05 -16.57 3.44
N ILE A 27 -54.91 -15.85 4.53
CA ILE A 27 -55.38 -14.45 4.64
C ILE A 27 -54.67 -13.55 3.65
N TYR A 28 -53.35 -13.70 3.50
CA TYR A 28 -52.53 -12.96 2.51
C TYR A 28 -52.98 -13.26 1.06
N LEU A 29 -53.17 -14.52 0.74
CA LEU A 29 -53.64 -14.94 -0.58
C LEU A 29 -55.03 -14.40 -0.89
N MET A 30 -55.93 -14.48 0.10
CA MET A 30 -57.30 -13.96 -0.01
C MET A 30 -57.32 -12.44 -0.15
N MET A 31 -56.45 -11.73 0.59
CA MET A 31 -56.25 -10.29 0.44
C MET A 31 -55.73 -9.93 -0.95
N LEU A 32 -54.75 -10.66 -1.49
CA LEU A 32 -54.25 -10.49 -2.85
C LEU A 32 -55.34 -10.68 -3.90
N LEU A 33 -56.20 -11.71 -3.74
CA LEU A 33 -57.28 -11.98 -4.69
C LEU A 33 -58.35 -10.91 -4.61
N ILE A 34 -58.75 -10.51 -3.39
CA ILE A 34 -59.79 -9.46 -3.22
C ILE A 34 -59.29 -8.12 -3.75
N PHE A 35 -58.10 -7.66 -3.31
CA PHE A 35 -57.56 -6.39 -3.77
C PHE A 35 -57.16 -6.44 -5.23
N GLY A 36 -56.63 -7.55 -5.75
CA GLY A 36 -56.37 -7.77 -7.17
C GLY A 36 -57.65 -7.67 -8.01
N GLY A 37 -58.75 -8.25 -7.53
CA GLY A 37 -60.08 -8.11 -8.17
C GLY A 37 -60.61 -6.66 -8.10
N LEU A 38 -60.48 -6.01 -6.94
CA LEU A 38 -60.87 -4.60 -6.81
C LEU A 38 -60.02 -3.66 -7.70
N ILE A 39 -58.71 -3.90 -7.79
CA ILE A 39 -57.79 -3.16 -8.70
C ILE A 39 -58.21 -3.41 -10.13
N TYR A 40 -58.48 -4.68 -10.53
CA TYR A 40 -58.94 -5.01 -11.88
C TYR A 40 -60.26 -4.29 -12.21
N THR A 41 -61.25 -4.29 -11.32
CA THR A 41 -62.51 -3.56 -11.53
C THR A 41 -62.32 -2.04 -11.60
N ALA A 42 -61.42 -1.51 -10.81
CA ALA A 42 -61.07 -0.07 -10.86
C ALA A 42 -60.39 0.30 -12.19
N ILE A 43 -59.47 -0.54 -12.70
CA ILE A 43 -58.82 -0.33 -14.00
C ILE A 43 -59.84 -0.45 -15.11
N ALA A 44 -60.69 -1.51 -15.14
CA ALA A 44 -61.74 -1.71 -16.14
C ALA A 44 -62.79 -0.61 -16.12
N GLY A 45 -63.07 -0.04 -14.91
CA GLY A 45 -63.90 1.14 -14.76
C GLY A 45 -63.26 2.42 -15.25
N GLY A 46 -61.94 2.55 -15.04
CA GLY A 46 -61.14 3.70 -15.45
C GLY A 46 -60.91 3.75 -16.99
N GLU A 47 -60.83 2.60 -17.65
CA GLU A 47 -60.76 2.55 -19.12
C GLU A 47 -61.90 3.23 -19.82
N ARG A 48 -63.04 3.38 -19.15
CA ARG A 48 -64.21 4.17 -19.67
C ARG A 48 -63.97 5.67 -19.67
N PHE A 49 -62.97 6.18 -18.94
CA PHE A 49 -62.57 7.60 -18.94
C PHE A 49 -61.43 7.93 -19.88
N LEU A 50 -60.97 6.96 -20.69
CA LEU A 50 -59.96 7.19 -21.72
C LEU A 50 -60.51 8.04 -22.85
N HIS A 51 -60.63 9.37 -22.60
CA HIS A 51 -60.66 10.36 -23.65
C HIS A 51 -59.24 10.82 -23.96
N LEU A 52 -58.70 10.28 -25.07
CA LEU A 52 -57.71 10.94 -25.93
C LEU A 52 -56.47 11.55 -25.18
N SER A 53 -55.57 10.75 -24.71
CA SER A 53 -54.17 11.13 -24.67
C SER A 53 -53.35 10.12 -25.48
N SER A 54 -52.68 10.62 -26.42
CA SER A 54 -51.68 10.16 -27.38
C SER A 54 -50.83 8.88 -27.08
N ILE A 55 -51.45 7.82 -26.60
CA ILE A 55 -50.89 6.49 -26.72
C ILE A 55 -51.30 6.02 -28.11
N LYS A 56 -50.37 5.90 -29.03
CA LYS A 56 -50.63 5.24 -30.36
C LYS A 56 -51.32 3.92 -30.05
N PRO A 57 -52.57 3.69 -30.54
CA PRO A 57 -53.19 2.42 -30.37
C PRO A 57 -52.30 1.37 -31.04
N ALA A 58 -52.00 0.26 -30.34
CA ALA A 58 -51.38 -0.87 -30.96
C ALA A 58 -52.18 -1.21 -32.24
N THR A 59 -51.52 -1.21 -33.37
CA THR A 59 -52.16 -1.60 -34.63
C THR A 59 -52.66 -3.03 -34.46
N ALA A 60 -53.96 -3.22 -34.68
CA ALA A 60 -54.61 -4.52 -34.53
C ALA A 60 -53.95 -5.53 -35.49
N GLY A 61 -53.01 -6.32 -34.94
CA GLY A 61 -52.18 -7.26 -35.71
C GLY A 61 -50.81 -7.57 -35.11
N ASP A 62 -50.33 -6.76 -34.15
CA ASP A 62 -49.03 -7.04 -33.55
C ASP A 62 -49.14 -8.14 -32.48
N ASP A 63 -48.38 -9.22 -32.66
CA ASP A 63 -48.22 -10.30 -31.66
C ASP A 63 -47.79 -9.69 -30.30
N ALA A 64 -48.35 -10.16 -29.20
CA ALA A 64 -48.02 -9.69 -27.83
C ALA A 64 -46.50 -9.74 -27.58
N PHE A 65 -45.78 -10.63 -28.21
CA PHE A 65 -44.33 -10.73 -28.17
C PHE A 65 -43.62 -9.57 -28.89
N THR A 66 -44.16 -9.14 -30.03
CA THR A 66 -43.61 -7.97 -30.77
C THR A 66 -43.80 -6.68 -29.97
N MET A 67 -44.95 -6.54 -29.34
CA MET A 67 -45.23 -5.41 -28.45
C MET A 67 -44.33 -5.41 -27.20
N PHE A 68 -44.12 -6.56 -26.56
CA PHE A 68 -43.18 -6.70 -25.44
C PHE A 68 -41.76 -6.37 -25.87
N LYS A 69 -41.34 -6.88 -27.05
CA LYS A 69 -40.00 -6.59 -27.62
C LYS A 69 -39.81 -5.09 -27.86
N THR A 70 -40.80 -4.40 -28.40
CA THR A 70 -40.76 -2.94 -28.63
C THR A 70 -40.61 -2.17 -27.31
N ILE A 71 -41.46 -2.51 -26.31
CA ILE A 71 -41.38 -1.91 -24.98
C ILE A 71 -40.00 -2.17 -24.33
N LEU A 72 -39.47 -3.39 -24.49
CA LEU A 72 -38.14 -3.73 -23.97
C LEU A 72 -37.04 -2.91 -24.62
N LEU A 73 -37.12 -2.71 -25.93
CA LEU A 73 -36.16 -1.90 -26.70
C LEU A 73 -36.27 -0.40 -26.31
N ASP A 74 -37.48 0.14 -26.20
CA ASP A 74 -37.72 1.51 -25.77
C ASP A 74 -37.19 1.74 -24.35
N ASN A 75 -37.38 0.76 -23.43
CA ASN A 75 -36.82 0.82 -22.08
C ASN A 75 -35.28 0.71 -22.06
N LEU A 76 -34.68 -0.04 -22.99
CA LEU A 76 -33.25 -0.14 -23.17
C LEU A 76 -32.64 1.20 -23.65
N GLU A 77 -33.34 1.92 -24.51
CA GLU A 77 -32.91 3.22 -25.03
C GLU A 77 -33.14 4.36 -24.03
N HIS A 78 -33.85 4.09 -22.92
CA HIS A 78 -34.06 5.12 -21.90
C HIS A 78 -32.72 5.59 -21.31
N PRO A 79 -32.48 6.91 -21.16
CA PRO A 79 -31.17 7.46 -20.74
C PRO A 79 -30.60 6.85 -19.47
N PHE A 80 -31.46 6.55 -18.50
CA PHE A 80 -31.03 5.93 -17.24
C PHE A 80 -30.59 4.46 -17.41
N SER A 81 -31.29 3.71 -18.28
CA SER A 81 -30.94 2.32 -18.61
C SER A 81 -29.59 2.24 -19.31
N ILE A 82 -29.38 3.11 -20.32
CA ILE A 82 -28.09 3.23 -21.02
C ILE A 82 -26.97 3.57 -20.03
N LEU A 83 -27.17 4.53 -19.15
CA LEU A 83 -26.19 4.91 -18.14
C LEU A 83 -25.80 3.73 -17.22
N LEU A 84 -26.79 2.95 -16.77
CA LEU A 84 -26.50 1.76 -15.93
C LEU A 84 -25.70 0.71 -16.72
N ILE A 85 -26.03 0.48 -17.99
CA ILE A 85 -25.29 -0.44 -18.86
C ILE A 85 -23.87 0.06 -19.08
N GLN A 86 -23.69 1.36 -19.34
CA GLN A 86 -22.37 1.99 -19.49
C GLN A 86 -21.51 1.76 -18.22
N ILE A 87 -22.08 2.04 -17.03
CA ILE A 87 -21.37 1.81 -15.76
C ILE A 87 -20.96 0.35 -15.61
N ILE A 88 -21.85 -0.60 -15.90
CA ILE A 88 -21.56 -2.04 -15.80
C ILE A 88 -20.41 -2.41 -16.75
N VAL A 89 -20.51 -2.05 -18.03
CA VAL A 89 -19.50 -2.38 -19.04
C VAL A 89 -18.15 -1.75 -18.70
N VAL A 90 -18.15 -0.48 -18.30
CA VAL A 90 -16.93 0.23 -17.90
C VAL A 90 -16.28 -0.43 -16.68
N LEU A 91 -17.04 -0.73 -15.62
CA LEU A 91 -16.50 -1.35 -14.42
C LEU A 91 -15.93 -2.75 -14.69
N ILE A 92 -16.60 -3.55 -15.53
CA ILE A 92 -16.07 -4.88 -15.91
C ILE A 92 -14.76 -4.72 -16.68
N ALA A 93 -14.74 -3.88 -17.71
CA ALA A 93 -13.54 -3.66 -18.51
C ALA A 93 -12.37 -3.14 -17.66
N VAL A 94 -12.62 -2.13 -16.84
CA VAL A 94 -11.62 -1.58 -15.92
C VAL A 94 -11.05 -2.65 -14.99
N ARG A 95 -11.88 -3.51 -14.41
CA ARG A 95 -11.42 -4.60 -13.54
C ARG A 95 -10.52 -5.60 -14.27
N ILE A 96 -10.86 -5.94 -15.49
CA ILE A 96 -10.06 -6.86 -16.33
C ILE A 96 -8.70 -6.22 -16.64
N PHE A 97 -8.70 -5.01 -17.19
CA PHE A 97 -7.46 -4.34 -17.59
C PHE A 97 -6.59 -3.95 -16.39
N ALA A 98 -7.15 -3.42 -15.31
CA ALA A 98 -6.40 -3.11 -14.10
C ALA A 98 -5.75 -4.36 -13.48
N SER A 99 -6.42 -5.52 -13.54
CA SER A 99 -5.84 -6.79 -13.08
C SER A 99 -4.71 -7.27 -13.99
N ALA A 100 -4.88 -7.15 -15.31
CA ALA A 100 -3.86 -7.52 -16.29
C ALA A 100 -2.59 -6.64 -16.11
N PHE A 101 -2.75 -5.33 -15.93
CA PHE A 101 -1.62 -4.42 -15.72
C PHE A 101 -0.92 -4.67 -14.38
N ARG A 102 -1.65 -4.98 -13.31
CA ARG A 102 -1.05 -5.40 -12.03
C ARG A 102 -0.25 -6.69 -12.14
N TYR A 103 -0.71 -7.65 -12.94
CA TYR A 103 0.02 -8.90 -13.18
C TYR A 103 1.39 -8.68 -13.84
N ILE A 104 1.52 -7.66 -14.69
CA ILE A 104 2.81 -7.26 -15.30
C ILE A 104 3.60 -6.24 -14.46
N GLY A 105 3.22 -6.04 -13.18
CA GLY A 105 3.91 -5.14 -12.26
C GLY A 105 3.70 -3.65 -12.53
N GLN A 106 2.61 -3.28 -13.22
CA GLN A 106 2.27 -1.89 -13.50
C GLN A 106 1.10 -1.40 -12.64
N PRO A 107 1.02 -0.09 -12.33
CA PRO A 107 -0.11 0.49 -11.62
C PRO A 107 -1.45 0.21 -12.33
N GLY A 108 -2.48 -0.21 -11.55
CA GLY A 108 -3.80 -0.53 -12.10
C GLY A 108 -4.47 0.64 -12.83
N VAL A 109 -4.16 1.87 -12.45
CA VAL A 109 -4.66 3.11 -13.08
C VAL A 109 -4.36 3.17 -14.58
N ILE A 110 -3.18 2.70 -15.01
CA ILE A 110 -2.84 2.63 -16.44
C ILE A 110 -3.82 1.70 -17.16
N GLY A 111 -4.13 0.54 -16.54
CA GLY A 111 -5.11 -0.40 -17.09
C GLY A 111 -6.52 0.20 -17.15
N GLU A 112 -6.90 1.04 -16.19
CA GLU A 112 -8.22 1.71 -16.17
C GLU A 112 -8.38 2.71 -17.32
N ILE A 113 -7.34 3.49 -17.62
CA ILE A 113 -7.33 4.42 -18.76
C ILE A 113 -7.32 3.63 -20.08
N VAL A 114 -6.49 2.59 -20.18
CA VAL A 114 -6.41 1.72 -21.36
C VAL A 114 -7.75 1.03 -21.62
N ALA A 115 -8.47 0.59 -20.57
CA ALA A 115 -9.82 0.05 -20.69
C ALA A 115 -10.77 1.06 -21.37
N GLY A 116 -10.70 2.34 -20.96
CA GLY A 116 -11.47 3.42 -21.59
C GLY A 116 -11.08 3.64 -23.06
N ILE A 117 -9.80 3.62 -23.40
CA ILE A 117 -9.32 3.76 -24.78
C ILE A 117 -9.81 2.59 -25.64
N VAL A 118 -9.81 1.37 -25.09
CA VAL A 118 -10.30 0.16 -25.78
C VAL A 118 -11.82 0.22 -25.99
N LEU A 119 -12.58 0.67 -24.99
CA LEU A 119 -14.03 0.87 -25.11
C LEU A 119 -14.40 2.10 -25.94
N GLY A 120 -13.45 2.99 -26.19
CA GLY A 120 -13.62 4.24 -26.91
C GLY A 120 -13.61 4.13 -28.44
N PRO A 121 -13.60 5.27 -29.11
CA PRO A 121 -13.56 5.33 -30.57
C PRO A 121 -12.29 4.74 -31.18
N SER A 122 -11.23 4.62 -30.39
CA SER A 122 -9.92 4.10 -30.82
C SER A 122 -9.96 2.62 -31.21
N LEU A 123 -10.70 1.76 -30.50
CA LEU A 123 -10.77 0.33 -30.78
C LEU A 123 -12.22 -0.14 -30.98
N LEU A 124 -13.09 -0.03 -29.98
CA LEU A 124 -14.46 -0.49 -30.08
C LEU A 124 -15.21 0.26 -31.17
N GLY A 125 -15.08 1.60 -31.22
CA GLY A 125 -15.72 2.43 -32.25
C GLY A 125 -15.18 2.18 -33.65
N SER A 126 -13.93 1.76 -33.81
CA SER A 126 -13.36 1.41 -35.13
C SER A 126 -13.74 0.01 -35.58
N LEU A 127 -13.88 -0.98 -34.68
CA LEU A 127 -14.20 -2.37 -35.01
C LEU A 127 -15.71 -2.62 -35.09
N TYR A 128 -16.49 -2.01 -34.19
CA TYR A 128 -17.95 -2.21 -34.07
C TYR A 128 -18.66 -0.87 -33.86
N PRO A 129 -18.74 0.00 -34.90
CA PRO A 129 -19.27 1.35 -34.82
C PRO A 129 -20.75 1.40 -34.40
N GLU A 130 -21.56 0.43 -34.82
CA GLU A 130 -22.99 0.37 -34.45
C GLU A 130 -23.16 0.09 -32.95
N PHE A 131 -22.40 -0.85 -32.41
CA PHE A 131 -22.44 -1.16 -30.97
C PHE A 131 -21.89 -0.03 -30.10
N PHE A 132 -20.82 0.62 -30.57
CA PHE A 132 -20.27 1.81 -29.91
C PHE A 132 -21.29 2.94 -29.91
N GLY A 133 -21.93 3.24 -31.06
CA GLY A 133 -22.94 4.28 -31.20
C GLY A 133 -24.18 4.03 -30.33
N PHE A 134 -24.57 2.77 -30.12
CA PHE A 134 -25.66 2.41 -29.22
C PHE A 134 -25.25 2.63 -27.74
N LEU A 135 -24.05 2.17 -27.35
CA LEU A 135 -23.63 2.16 -25.95
C LEU A 135 -23.15 3.55 -25.47
N PHE A 136 -22.41 4.27 -26.31
CA PHE A 136 -21.76 5.55 -25.98
C PHE A 136 -22.28 6.71 -26.84
N GLN A 137 -23.59 6.91 -26.81
CA GLN A 137 -24.21 8.06 -27.47
C GLN A 137 -23.70 9.37 -26.87
N PRO A 138 -23.46 10.43 -27.68
CA PRO A 138 -22.95 11.71 -27.21
C PRO A 138 -23.76 12.30 -26.04
N ASP A 139 -25.09 12.24 -26.11
CA ASP A 139 -25.98 12.77 -25.07
C ASP A 139 -25.89 11.96 -23.76
N SER A 140 -25.65 10.67 -23.82
CA SER A 140 -25.54 9.80 -22.65
C SER A 140 -24.16 9.92 -21.97
N LEU A 141 -23.11 10.26 -22.71
CA LEU A 141 -21.78 10.49 -22.19
C LEU A 141 -21.74 11.65 -21.19
N THR A 142 -22.57 12.68 -21.36
CA THR A 142 -22.68 13.79 -20.40
C THR A 142 -23.12 13.31 -19.01
N ASN A 143 -24.01 12.32 -18.92
CA ASN A 143 -24.44 11.75 -17.64
C ASN A 143 -23.30 10.97 -16.97
N LEU A 144 -22.52 10.20 -17.72
CA LEU A 144 -21.36 9.49 -17.24
C LEU A 144 -20.27 10.46 -16.77
N GLU A 145 -20.09 11.58 -17.47
CA GLU A 145 -19.19 12.66 -17.11
C GLU A 145 -19.55 13.26 -15.75
N LEU A 146 -20.80 13.64 -15.54
CA LEU A 146 -21.27 14.23 -14.28
C LEU A 146 -21.04 13.29 -13.08
N ILE A 147 -21.31 11.99 -13.26
CA ILE A 147 -21.04 10.99 -12.21
C ILE A 147 -19.53 10.88 -11.94
N SER A 148 -18.72 10.87 -12.98
CA SER A 148 -17.25 10.80 -12.88
C SER A 148 -16.69 12.05 -12.17
N GLN A 149 -17.18 13.23 -12.49
CA GLN A 149 -16.79 14.48 -11.84
C GLN A 149 -17.20 14.53 -10.36
N LEU A 150 -18.42 14.06 -10.02
CA LEU A 150 -18.85 13.95 -8.62
C LEU A 150 -17.95 13.00 -7.83
N GLY A 151 -17.61 11.87 -8.43
CA GLY A 151 -16.66 10.93 -7.84
C GLY A 151 -15.28 11.53 -7.61
N LEU A 152 -14.81 12.33 -8.56
CA LEU A 152 -13.55 13.04 -8.47
C LEU A 152 -13.57 14.10 -7.35
N VAL A 153 -14.69 14.79 -7.12
CA VAL A 153 -14.88 15.71 -5.97
C VAL A 153 -14.72 14.96 -4.65
N LEU A 154 -15.34 13.78 -4.51
CA LEU A 154 -15.19 12.95 -3.31
C LEU A 154 -13.76 12.47 -3.11
N PHE A 155 -13.11 12.04 -4.18
CA PHE A 155 -11.73 11.61 -4.13
C PHE A 155 -10.76 12.74 -3.77
N MET A 156 -10.96 13.93 -4.32
CA MET A 156 -10.14 15.11 -4.01
C MET A 156 -10.26 15.53 -2.54
N PHE A 157 -11.42 15.35 -1.95
CA PHE A 157 -11.62 15.55 -0.52
C PHE A 157 -10.79 14.56 0.32
N VAL A 158 -10.74 13.30 -0.08
CA VAL A 158 -9.89 12.27 0.57
C VAL A 158 -8.41 12.64 0.47
N ILE A 159 -7.94 12.97 -0.73
CA ILE A 159 -6.55 13.45 -0.94
C ILE A 159 -6.24 14.66 -0.07
N GLY A 160 -7.16 15.63 0.01
CA GLY A 160 -6.98 16.79 0.90
C GLY A 160 -6.83 16.39 2.37
N MET A 161 -7.55 15.36 2.82
CA MET A 161 -7.42 14.83 4.18
C MET A 161 -6.08 14.09 4.39
N GLU A 162 -5.47 13.51 3.37
CA GLU A 162 -4.17 12.82 3.48
C GLU A 162 -3.00 13.78 3.72
N VAL A 163 -3.15 15.05 3.37
CA VAL A 163 -2.09 16.05 3.56
C VAL A 163 -1.77 16.25 5.04
N ASP A 164 -0.61 15.77 5.47
CA ASP A 164 -0.10 15.96 6.84
C ASP A 164 1.04 16.97 6.88
N PHE A 165 0.75 18.16 7.39
CA PHE A 165 1.75 19.21 7.59
C PHE A 165 2.77 18.91 8.71
N GLY A 166 2.52 17.89 9.55
CA GLY A 166 3.42 17.46 10.63
C GLY A 166 4.68 16.77 10.10
N VAL A 167 4.53 15.93 9.10
CA VAL A 167 5.63 15.18 8.46
C VAL A 167 6.58 16.12 7.71
N LEU A 168 6.07 17.24 7.19
CA LEU A 168 6.86 18.25 6.48
C LEU A 168 7.87 19.01 7.37
N LYS A 169 7.69 19.04 8.70
CA LYS A 169 8.50 19.92 9.58
C LYS A 169 9.98 19.57 9.65
N ASN A 170 10.36 18.31 9.51
CA ASN A 170 11.73 17.88 9.76
C ASN A 170 12.68 18.00 8.56
N LYS A 171 12.17 18.10 7.32
CA LYS A 171 12.94 18.23 6.07
C LYS A 171 12.31 19.23 5.08
N ILE A 172 11.76 20.32 5.61
CA ILE A 172 11.02 21.31 4.82
C ILE A 172 11.84 21.88 3.67
N ASN A 173 13.11 22.20 3.91
CA ASN A 173 13.94 22.87 2.91
C ASN A 173 14.25 21.94 1.73
N GLU A 174 14.62 20.69 2.01
CA GLU A 174 14.91 19.70 0.97
C GLU A 174 13.65 19.39 0.16
N THR A 175 12.54 19.16 0.84
CA THR A 175 11.23 18.90 0.24
C THR A 175 10.78 20.03 -0.69
N LEU A 176 10.88 21.30 -0.24
CA LEU A 176 10.50 22.47 -1.03
C LEU A 176 11.37 22.62 -2.28
N VAL A 177 12.70 22.46 -2.17
CA VAL A 177 13.61 22.58 -3.31
C VAL A 177 13.32 21.51 -4.37
N ILE A 178 13.14 20.25 -3.95
CA ILE A 178 12.88 19.14 -4.87
C ILE A 178 11.51 19.32 -5.55
N SER A 179 10.46 19.63 -4.80
CA SER A 179 9.11 19.84 -5.32
C SER A 179 9.08 21.00 -6.31
N HIS A 180 9.58 22.19 -5.92
CA HIS A 180 9.53 23.35 -6.80
C HIS A 180 10.41 23.22 -8.04
N ALA A 181 11.57 22.55 -7.96
CA ALA A 181 12.34 22.22 -9.14
C ALA A 181 11.58 21.25 -10.05
N GLY A 182 10.88 20.26 -9.45
CA GLY A 182 10.00 19.33 -10.14
C GLY A 182 8.77 19.96 -10.80
N ILE A 183 8.39 21.18 -10.42
CA ILE A 183 7.34 21.96 -11.06
C ILE A 183 7.91 22.94 -12.08
N LEU A 184 8.84 23.79 -11.64
CA LEU A 184 9.31 24.95 -12.44
C LEU A 184 10.09 24.54 -13.69
N VAL A 185 10.94 23.49 -13.57
CA VAL A 185 11.77 23.05 -14.71
C VAL A 185 10.89 22.46 -15.83
N PRO A 186 10.02 21.46 -15.59
CA PRO A 186 9.18 20.93 -16.66
C PRO A 186 8.14 21.96 -17.14
N PHE A 187 7.65 22.85 -16.26
CA PHE A 187 6.75 23.93 -16.64
C PHE A 187 7.40 24.86 -17.68
N PHE A 188 8.61 25.32 -17.38
CA PHE A 188 9.37 26.17 -18.30
C PHE A 188 9.67 25.46 -19.62
N LEU A 189 10.13 24.20 -19.57
CA LEU A 189 10.42 23.42 -20.76
C LEU A 189 9.15 23.14 -21.58
N GLY A 190 8.01 22.92 -20.93
CA GLY A 190 6.72 22.76 -21.59
C GLY A 190 6.27 24.02 -22.28
N MET A 191 6.40 25.18 -21.64
CA MET A 191 6.14 26.48 -22.27
C MET A 191 7.07 26.73 -23.46
N LEU A 192 8.35 26.35 -23.34
CA LEU A 192 9.30 26.46 -24.44
C LEU A 192 8.91 25.54 -25.61
N ALA A 193 8.54 24.28 -25.33
CA ALA A 193 8.07 23.35 -26.35
C ALA A 193 6.82 23.86 -27.08
N SER A 194 5.98 24.65 -26.40
CA SER A 194 4.76 25.22 -26.99
C SER A 194 5.05 26.14 -28.19
N TYR A 195 6.24 26.75 -28.29
CA TYR A 195 6.61 27.57 -29.45
C TYR A 195 6.64 26.76 -30.76
N TRP A 196 7.02 25.48 -30.69
CA TRP A 196 7.07 24.61 -31.88
C TRP A 196 5.74 23.93 -32.19
N VAL A 197 4.85 23.86 -31.21
CA VAL A 197 3.58 23.13 -31.35
C VAL A 197 2.41 24.05 -31.63
N TYR A 198 2.48 25.32 -31.18
CA TYR A 198 1.36 26.24 -31.21
C TYR A 198 0.95 26.65 -32.64
N GLU A 199 1.90 27.06 -33.49
CA GLU A 199 1.57 27.60 -34.83
C GLU A 199 0.85 26.57 -35.71
N GLU A 200 1.17 25.28 -35.56
CA GLU A 200 0.68 24.24 -36.45
C GLU A 200 -0.57 23.52 -35.89
N TYR A 201 -0.64 23.37 -34.55
CA TYR A 201 -1.64 22.52 -33.93
C TYR A 201 -2.65 23.25 -33.03
N ALA A 202 -2.44 24.49 -32.66
CA ALA A 202 -3.37 25.23 -31.84
C ALA A 202 -4.61 25.66 -32.64
N SER A 203 -5.76 25.75 -31.96
CA SER A 203 -6.98 26.31 -32.59
C SER A 203 -6.78 27.81 -32.87
N GLN A 204 -7.27 28.28 -34.00
CA GLN A 204 -7.17 29.72 -34.40
C GLN A 204 -7.78 30.69 -33.39
N GLN A 205 -8.63 30.18 -32.50
CA GLN A 205 -9.28 30.97 -31.47
C GLN A 205 -8.54 30.99 -30.14
N THR A 206 -7.54 30.09 -29.96
CA THR A 206 -6.80 29.95 -28.72
C THR A 206 -5.57 30.85 -28.69
N ALA A 207 -5.48 31.74 -27.69
CA ALA A 207 -4.29 32.59 -27.51
C ALA A 207 -3.07 31.71 -27.08
N PHE A 208 -1.87 32.17 -27.46
CA PHE A 208 -0.63 31.46 -27.12
C PHE A 208 -0.44 31.27 -25.61
N LEU A 209 -0.71 32.28 -24.79
CA LEU A 209 -0.48 32.23 -23.36
C LEU A 209 -1.27 31.11 -22.65
N PRO A 210 -2.62 31.01 -22.79
CA PRO A 210 -3.36 29.88 -22.23
C PRO A 210 -2.85 28.51 -22.71
N PHE A 211 -2.56 28.36 -24.01
CA PHE A 211 -2.05 27.13 -24.57
C PHE A 211 -0.71 26.73 -23.94
N ALA A 212 0.25 27.63 -23.89
CA ALA A 212 1.56 27.39 -23.30
C ALA A 212 1.47 27.10 -21.80
N LEU A 213 0.58 27.78 -21.06
CA LEU A 213 0.36 27.53 -19.65
C LEU A 213 -0.23 26.12 -19.42
N PHE A 214 -1.18 25.66 -20.26
CA PHE A 214 -1.75 24.31 -20.13
C PHE A 214 -0.74 23.22 -20.51
N ILE A 215 0.09 23.41 -21.50
CA ILE A 215 1.22 22.49 -21.81
C ILE A 215 2.22 22.47 -20.65
N GLY A 216 2.58 23.65 -20.13
CA GLY A 216 3.51 23.76 -19.00
C GLY A 216 3.01 23.07 -17.73
N ILE A 217 1.75 23.31 -17.35
CA ILE A 217 1.17 22.71 -16.15
C ILE A 217 1.03 21.18 -16.30
N SER A 218 0.63 20.69 -17.48
CA SER A 218 0.54 19.26 -17.78
C SER A 218 1.86 18.55 -17.59
N MET A 219 2.99 19.20 -17.92
CA MET A 219 4.31 18.61 -17.73
C MET A 219 4.82 18.69 -16.29
N SER A 220 4.16 19.47 -15.42
CA SER A 220 4.66 19.80 -14.08
C SER A 220 4.07 18.93 -12.97
N ILE A 221 2.88 18.42 -13.17
CA ILE A 221 2.12 17.70 -12.12
C ILE A 221 2.72 16.32 -11.86
N THR A 222 2.85 15.94 -10.57
CA THR A 222 3.18 14.58 -10.11
C THR A 222 1.92 13.89 -9.65
N ALA A 223 1.81 12.58 -9.82
CA ALA A 223 0.68 11.80 -9.30
C ALA A 223 1.00 11.26 -7.90
N PHE A 224 0.74 12.04 -6.85
CA PHE A 224 0.98 11.61 -5.46
C PHE A 224 0.37 10.24 -5.11
N PRO A 225 -0.92 9.92 -5.43
CA PRO A 225 -1.50 8.63 -5.05
C PRO A 225 -0.82 7.43 -5.75
N VAL A 226 -0.44 7.58 -7.03
CA VAL A 226 0.24 6.53 -7.80
C VAL A 226 1.66 6.35 -7.28
N LEU A 227 2.35 7.45 -7.01
CA LEU A 227 3.70 7.47 -6.44
C LEU A 227 3.72 6.82 -5.04
N ALA A 228 2.81 7.20 -4.15
CA ALA A 228 2.70 6.66 -2.81
C ALA A 228 2.48 5.13 -2.85
N ARG A 229 1.64 4.66 -3.77
CA ARG A 229 1.41 3.24 -3.99
C ARG A 229 2.66 2.50 -4.45
N ILE A 230 3.41 3.04 -5.43
CA ILE A 230 4.68 2.46 -5.89
C ILE A 230 5.68 2.36 -4.73
N ILE A 231 5.77 3.40 -3.90
CA ILE A 231 6.64 3.42 -2.72
C ILE A 231 6.22 2.35 -1.70
N GLN A 232 4.92 2.13 -1.48
CA GLN A 232 4.41 1.08 -0.60
C GLN A 232 4.72 -0.32 -1.15
N GLU A 233 4.43 -0.57 -2.43
CA GLU A 233 4.68 -1.85 -3.10
C GLU A 233 6.18 -2.21 -3.11
N ARG A 234 7.07 -1.19 -3.12
CA ARG A 234 8.54 -1.34 -3.06
C ARG A 234 9.11 -1.35 -1.64
N ASN A 235 8.26 -1.34 -0.59
CA ASN A 235 8.68 -1.27 0.82
C ASN A 235 9.63 -0.10 1.11
N MET A 236 9.42 1.04 0.45
CA MET A 236 10.24 2.24 0.60
C MET A 236 9.63 3.28 1.55
N THR A 237 8.44 3.05 2.09
CA THR A 237 7.68 4.01 2.91
C THR A 237 8.44 4.49 4.14
N ARG A 238 9.31 3.65 4.71
CA ARG A 238 10.13 3.98 5.89
C ARG A 238 11.58 4.35 5.54
N LYS A 239 11.99 4.24 4.29
CA LYS A 239 13.33 4.64 3.86
C LYS A 239 13.41 6.16 3.74
N PRO A 240 14.55 6.80 4.08
CA PRO A 240 14.70 8.26 3.97
C PRO A 240 14.32 8.81 2.60
N VAL A 241 14.71 8.11 1.52
CA VAL A 241 14.36 8.47 0.14
C VAL A 241 12.86 8.42 -0.12
N GLY A 242 12.16 7.40 0.42
CA GLY A 242 10.71 7.29 0.29
C GLY A 242 9.96 8.38 1.04
N ILE A 243 10.36 8.67 2.29
CA ILE A 243 9.79 9.75 3.10
C ILE A 243 9.96 11.11 2.40
N LEU A 244 11.17 11.40 1.92
CA LEU A 244 11.47 12.65 1.22
C LEU A 244 10.67 12.78 -0.09
N THR A 245 10.54 11.69 -0.84
CA THR A 245 9.78 11.68 -2.09
C THR A 245 8.28 11.88 -1.84
N ILE A 246 7.70 11.19 -0.85
CA ILE A 246 6.29 11.34 -0.46
C ILE A 246 6.02 12.79 -0.03
N ALA A 247 6.88 13.35 0.82
CA ALA A 247 6.75 14.74 1.28
C ALA A 247 6.86 15.74 0.11
N SER A 248 7.79 15.51 -0.82
CA SER A 248 7.97 16.35 -2.00
C SER A 248 6.76 16.27 -2.94
N ALA A 249 6.22 15.08 -3.17
CA ALA A 249 5.04 14.90 -4.02
C ALA A 249 3.77 15.49 -3.39
N ALA A 250 3.60 15.38 -2.07
CA ALA A 250 2.47 16.01 -1.37
C ALA A 250 2.53 17.55 -1.47
N ASN A 251 3.73 18.13 -1.36
CA ASN A 251 3.91 19.57 -1.59
C ASN A 251 3.69 19.98 -3.05
N ASP A 252 4.12 19.10 -3.99
CA ASP A 252 3.91 19.25 -5.43
C ASP A 252 2.41 19.36 -5.75
N ASP A 253 1.58 18.46 -5.20
CA ASP A 253 0.14 18.45 -5.40
C ASP A 253 -0.52 19.78 -4.96
N VAL A 254 -0.20 20.27 -3.75
CA VAL A 254 -0.74 21.55 -3.25
C VAL A 254 -0.35 22.70 -4.17
N THR A 255 0.93 22.77 -4.56
CA THR A 255 1.45 23.84 -5.43
C THR A 255 0.86 23.75 -6.83
N ALA A 256 0.74 22.53 -7.39
CA ALA A 256 0.15 22.29 -8.70
C ALA A 256 -1.32 22.72 -8.75
N TRP A 257 -2.11 22.46 -7.70
CA TRP A 257 -3.48 22.94 -7.62
C TRP A 257 -3.58 24.47 -7.60
N CYS A 258 -2.75 25.13 -6.82
CA CYS A 258 -2.72 26.60 -6.81
C CYS A 258 -2.32 27.14 -8.18
N LEU A 259 -1.33 26.53 -8.83
CA LEU A 259 -0.88 26.93 -10.16
C LEU A 259 -1.96 26.67 -11.23
N LEU A 260 -2.62 25.51 -11.18
CA LEU A 260 -3.74 25.19 -12.08
C LEU A 260 -4.90 26.19 -11.94
N ALA A 261 -5.24 26.56 -10.71
CA ALA A 261 -6.26 27.58 -10.46
C ALA A 261 -5.90 28.92 -11.11
N VAL A 262 -4.63 29.33 -11.02
CA VAL A 262 -4.13 30.56 -11.69
C VAL A 262 -4.21 30.43 -13.22
N VAL A 263 -3.80 29.27 -13.77
CA VAL A 263 -3.87 29.01 -15.22
C VAL A 263 -5.32 29.07 -15.73
N ILE A 264 -6.26 28.46 -15.02
CA ILE A 264 -7.69 28.52 -15.34
C ILE A 264 -8.20 29.97 -15.28
N ALA A 265 -7.84 30.70 -14.21
CA ALA A 265 -8.24 32.10 -14.05
C ALA A 265 -7.76 32.99 -15.21
N ILE A 266 -6.49 32.85 -15.64
CA ILE A 266 -5.92 33.57 -16.78
C ILE A 266 -6.66 33.20 -18.06
N THR A 267 -6.94 31.91 -18.25
CA THR A 267 -7.63 31.40 -19.44
C THR A 267 -9.06 31.91 -19.56
N LYS A 268 -9.85 31.82 -18.48
CA LYS A 268 -11.27 32.28 -18.48
C LYS A 268 -11.41 33.78 -18.52
N ALA A 269 -10.52 34.53 -17.90
CA ALA A 269 -10.59 35.97 -17.83
C ALA A 269 -10.25 36.67 -19.15
N GLY A 270 -9.50 36.01 -20.04
CA GLY A 270 -9.06 36.59 -21.31
C GLY A 270 -8.11 37.80 -21.18
N THR A 271 -7.98 38.36 -19.98
CA THR A 271 -7.11 39.50 -19.66
C THR A 271 -6.40 39.28 -18.33
N LEU A 272 -5.16 39.77 -18.22
CA LEU A 272 -4.39 39.68 -16.97
C LEU A 272 -5.06 40.42 -15.80
N GLY A 273 -5.78 41.52 -16.07
CA GLY A 273 -6.53 42.25 -15.05
C GLY A 273 -7.70 41.44 -14.47
N GLY A 274 -8.47 40.75 -15.30
CA GLY A 274 -9.56 39.86 -14.86
C GLY A 274 -9.03 38.71 -14.04
N ALA A 275 -7.94 38.09 -14.49
CA ALA A 275 -7.26 36.99 -13.76
C ALA A 275 -6.80 37.41 -12.36
N LEU A 276 -6.32 38.66 -12.19
CA LEU A 276 -5.87 39.16 -10.90
C LEU A 276 -7.00 39.17 -9.86
N TYR A 277 -8.23 39.54 -10.24
CA TYR A 277 -9.39 39.48 -9.34
C TYR A 277 -9.72 38.05 -8.92
N THR A 278 -9.72 37.12 -9.85
CA THR A 278 -9.98 35.69 -9.53
C THR A 278 -8.90 35.13 -8.61
N VAL A 279 -7.63 35.45 -8.86
CA VAL A 279 -6.51 35.05 -8.00
C VAL A 279 -6.63 35.68 -6.61
N LEU A 280 -6.99 36.98 -6.52
CA LEU A 280 -7.19 37.62 -5.23
C LEU A 280 -8.35 36.98 -4.44
N LEU A 281 -9.48 36.71 -5.11
CA LEU A 281 -10.62 36.02 -4.48
C LEU A 281 -10.26 34.59 -4.05
N THR A 282 -9.38 33.91 -4.81
CA THR A 282 -8.84 32.60 -4.41
C THR A 282 -8.05 32.70 -3.11
N PHE A 283 -7.19 33.69 -2.97
CA PHE A 283 -6.44 33.91 -1.73
C PHE A 283 -7.37 34.24 -0.56
N VAL A 284 -8.41 35.06 -0.78
CA VAL A 284 -9.42 35.34 0.24
C VAL A 284 -10.17 34.08 0.63
N TYR A 285 -10.57 33.24 -0.33
CA TYR A 285 -11.19 31.94 -0.07
C TYR A 285 -10.27 31.03 0.78
N ILE A 286 -9.01 30.87 0.38
CA ILE A 286 -8.02 30.07 1.15
C ILE A 286 -7.89 30.62 2.58
N ALA A 287 -7.77 31.93 2.73
CA ALA A 287 -7.68 32.57 4.05
C ALA A 287 -8.94 32.26 4.90
N VAL A 288 -10.14 32.36 4.34
CA VAL A 288 -11.39 32.00 5.03
C VAL A 288 -11.38 30.54 5.44
N MET A 289 -10.94 29.61 4.56
CA MET A 289 -10.87 28.21 4.89
C MET A 289 -9.92 27.91 6.07
N PHE A 290 -8.75 28.56 6.13
CA PHE A 290 -7.78 28.35 7.22
C PHE A 290 -8.12 29.11 8.50
N VAL A 291 -8.63 30.35 8.40
CA VAL A 291 -8.86 31.24 9.57
C VAL A 291 -10.24 31.01 10.19
N VAL A 292 -11.26 30.68 9.40
CA VAL A 292 -12.64 30.54 9.87
C VAL A 292 -13.06 29.07 9.91
N VAL A 293 -12.99 28.37 8.77
CA VAL A 293 -13.54 27.01 8.64
C VAL A 293 -12.73 26.00 9.45
N ARG A 294 -11.40 26.02 9.33
CA ARG A 294 -10.53 25.08 10.04
C ARG A 294 -10.67 25.15 11.59
N PRO A 295 -10.60 26.30 12.26
CA PRO A 295 -10.77 26.34 13.70
C PRO A 295 -12.20 25.98 14.14
N PHE A 296 -13.22 26.32 13.33
CA PHE A 296 -14.59 25.91 13.58
C PHE A 296 -14.75 24.37 13.52
N LEU A 297 -14.22 23.74 12.48
CA LEU A 297 -14.23 22.27 12.36
C LEU A 297 -13.41 21.60 13.46
N LYS A 298 -12.27 22.17 13.86
CA LYS A 298 -11.46 21.68 14.96
C LYS A 298 -12.24 21.69 16.30
N LYS A 299 -12.99 22.76 16.57
CA LYS A 299 -13.84 22.88 17.77
C LYS A 299 -14.96 21.84 17.77
N ILE A 300 -15.59 21.58 16.64
CA ILE A 300 -16.61 20.55 16.51
C ILE A 300 -15.96 19.15 16.64
N GLY A 301 -14.83 18.92 16.01
CA GLY A 301 -14.11 17.64 16.08
C GLY A 301 -13.73 17.24 17.50
N THR A 302 -13.34 18.21 18.37
CA THR A 302 -13.05 17.94 19.78
C THR A 302 -14.29 17.54 20.59
N LEU A 303 -15.46 18.04 20.26
CA LEU A 303 -16.73 17.68 20.92
C LEU A 303 -17.16 16.24 20.60
N TYR A 304 -16.72 15.69 19.47
CA TYR A 304 -17.09 14.34 19.00
C TYR A 304 -15.96 13.31 19.16
N SER A 305 -14.75 13.70 19.55
CA SER A 305 -13.60 12.80 19.69
C SER A 305 -13.76 11.71 20.75
N ASN A 306 -14.67 11.88 21.72
CA ASN A 306 -14.91 10.95 22.83
C ASN A 306 -16.00 9.89 22.54
N LYS A 307 -16.53 9.81 21.33
CA LYS A 307 -17.59 8.83 20.97
C LYS A 307 -17.03 7.84 19.95
N GLU A 308 -17.06 6.56 20.27
CA GLU A 308 -16.65 5.46 19.39
C GLU A 308 -17.46 5.36 18.07
N VAL A 309 -18.61 6.04 18.00
CA VAL A 309 -19.49 6.02 16.82
C VAL A 309 -19.69 7.45 16.30
N ILE A 310 -19.19 7.72 15.11
CA ILE A 310 -19.43 9.00 14.41
C ILE A 310 -20.92 9.09 14.07
N ASN A 311 -21.58 10.14 14.58
CA ASN A 311 -23.00 10.39 14.32
C ASN A 311 -23.23 10.73 12.83
N LYS A 312 -24.26 10.13 12.22
CA LYS A 312 -24.68 10.38 10.83
C LYS A 312 -24.88 11.87 10.54
N THR A 313 -25.38 12.64 11.51
CA THR A 313 -25.56 14.09 11.40
C THR A 313 -24.24 14.83 11.18
N PHE A 314 -23.16 14.37 11.84
CA PHE A 314 -21.84 14.98 11.67
C PHE A 314 -21.23 14.64 10.32
N VAL A 315 -21.39 13.42 9.84
CA VAL A 315 -21.00 13.02 8.49
C VAL A 315 -21.72 13.88 7.43
N SER A 316 -23.03 14.05 7.57
CA SER A 316 -23.83 14.93 6.67
C SER A 316 -23.33 16.36 6.69
N PHE A 317 -22.95 16.89 7.86
CA PHE A 317 -22.40 18.24 7.98
C PHE A 317 -21.07 18.39 7.22
N ILE A 318 -20.19 17.38 7.28
CA ILE A 318 -18.91 17.40 6.54
C ILE A 318 -19.17 17.36 5.03
N PHE A 319 -20.07 16.50 4.57
CA PHE A 319 -20.46 16.51 3.15
C PHE A 319 -21.05 17.85 2.73
N LEU A 320 -21.81 18.53 3.60
CA LEU A 320 -22.28 19.87 3.33
C LEU A 320 -21.12 20.86 3.17
N VAL A 321 -20.13 20.82 4.07
CA VAL A 321 -18.92 21.67 3.97
C VAL A 321 -18.17 21.37 2.67
N LEU A 322 -18.01 20.11 2.30
CA LEU A 322 -17.40 19.70 1.04
C LEU A 322 -18.11 20.29 -0.17
N ILE A 323 -19.43 20.07 -0.26
CA ILE A 323 -20.22 20.53 -1.41
C ILE A 323 -20.27 22.06 -1.48
N VAL A 324 -20.44 22.75 -0.35
CA VAL A 324 -20.41 24.23 -0.30
C VAL A 324 -19.04 24.76 -0.74
N SER A 325 -17.97 24.15 -0.29
CA SER A 325 -16.59 24.50 -0.68
C SER A 325 -16.36 24.31 -2.18
N ALA A 326 -16.78 23.17 -2.73
CA ALA A 326 -16.71 22.87 -4.15
C ALA A 326 -17.55 23.85 -4.99
N ALA A 327 -18.78 24.17 -4.55
CA ALA A 327 -19.65 25.10 -5.22
C ALA A 327 -19.09 26.54 -5.22
N ILE A 328 -18.52 27.01 -4.11
CA ILE A 328 -17.87 28.33 -4.03
C ILE A 328 -16.75 28.44 -5.06
N THR A 329 -15.88 27.45 -5.13
CA THR A 329 -14.73 27.48 -6.06
C THR A 329 -15.17 27.36 -7.52
N GLU A 330 -16.22 26.60 -7.81
CA GLU A 330 -16.81 26.53 -9.15
C GLU A 330 -17.38 27.90 -9.57
N ILE A 331 -18.12 28.57 -8.68
CA ILE A 331 -18.68 29.93 -8.91
C ILE A 331 -17.55 30.95 -9.09
N LEU A 332 -16.44 30.82 -8.34
CA LEU A 332 -15.26 31.66 -8.50
C LEU A 332 -14.51 31.40 -9.83
N GLY A 333 -14.88 30.35 -10.55
CA GLY A 333 -14.26 30.00 -11.83
C GLY A 333 -12.94 29.20 -11.71
N ILE A 334 -12.63 28.68 -10.51
CA ILE A 334 -11.37 27.97 -10.22
C ILE A 334 -11.50 26.47 -10.46
N HIS A 335 -12.65 25.91 -10.36
CA HIS A 335 -13.05 24.51 -10.44
C HIS A 335 -13.40 23.90 -9.09
N ALA A 336 -14.48 23.08 -9.07
CA ALA A 336 -15.01 22.41 -7.86
C ALA A 336 -14.01 21.51 -7.15
N LEU A 337 -13.09 20.90 -7.89
CA LEU A 337 -12.08 19.97 -7.36
C LEU A 337 -11.09 20.66 -6.40
N PHE A 338 -10.74 21.91 -6.66
CA PHE A 338 -9.91 22.69 -5.74
C PHE A 338 -10.64 22.94 -4.41
N GLY A 339 -11.93 23.25 -4.47
CA GLY A 339 -12.76 23.42 -3.28
C GLY A 339 -12.88 22.13 -2.47
N ALA A 340 -13.05 21.01 -3.14
CA ALA A 340 -13.08 19.70 -2.51
C ALA A 340 -11.76 19.35 -1.81
N PHE A 341 -10.64 19.56 -2.49
CA PHE A 341 -9.31 19.38 -1.93
C PHE A 341 -9.09 20.25 -0.69
N MET A 342 -9.40 21.55 -0.78
CA MET A 342 -9.27 22.49 0.34
C MET A 342 -10.18 22.13 1.52
N ALA A 343 -11.40 21.63 1.26
CA ALA A 343 -12.28 21.11 2.31
C ALA A 343 -11.63 19.93 3.06
N GLY A 344 -10.94 19.04 2.34
CA GLY A 344 -10.16 17.96 2.94
C GLY A 344 -8.98 18.44 3.79
N VAL A 345 -8.19 19.39 3.26
CA VAL A 345 -7.01 19.98 3.92
C VAL A 345 -7.33 20.64 5.27
N VAL A 346 -8.49 21.28 5.38
CA VAL A 346 -8.90 21.96 6.61
C VAL A 346 -9.57 21.05 7.65
N MET A 347 -9.76 19.75 7.33
CA MET A 347 -10.34 18.78 8.27
C MET A 347 -9.47 18.61 9.52
N PRO A 348 -10.12 18.38 10.70
CA PRO A 348 -9.40 18.19 11.94
C PRO A 348 -8.46 16.98 11.87
N SER A 349 -7.24 17.16 12.39
CA SER A 349 -6.22 16.11 12.46
C SER A 349 -6.45 15.06 13.57
N ASN A 350 -7.61 15.06 14.23
CA ASN A 350 -7.97 14.03 15.23
C ASN A 350 -8.00 12.66 14.56
N PHE A 351 -7.02 11.82 14.91
CA PHE A 351 -6.70 10.58 14.23
C PHE A 351 -7.90 9.63 14.05
N GLY A 352 -8.73 9.46 15.07
CA GLY A 352 -9.92 8.60 15.00
C GLY A 352 -10.98 9.09 14.02
N PHE A 353 -11.25 10.39 14.01
CA PHE A 353 -12.25 11.00 13.14
C PHE A 353 -11.83 10.94 11.66
N ARG A 354 -10.59 11.39 11.37
CA ARG A 354 -10.02 11.39 10.02
C ARG A 354 -10.01 10.00 9.42
N LYS A 355 -9.55 8.99 10.18
CA LYS A 355 -9.51 7.60 9.74
C LYS A 355 -10.89 7.07 9.34
N VAL A 356 -11.92 7.28 10.19
CA VAL A 356 -13.27 6.79 9.89
C VAL A 356 -13.90 7.51 8.70
N MET A 357 -13.64 8.82 8.51
CA MET A 357 -14.13 9.55 7.34
C MET A 357 -13.43 9.09 6.06
N MET A 358 -12.11 8.88 6.11
CA MET A 358 -11.36 8.33 4.99
C MET A 358 -11.90 6.96 4.60
N GLU A 359 -11.98 6.01 5.52
CA GLU A 359 -12.50 4.65 5.25
C GLU A 359 -13.91 4.66 4.62
N LYS A 360 -14.79 5.57 5.02
CA LYS A 360 -16.17 5.64 4.47
C LYS A 360 -16.26 6.24 3.08
N VAL A 361 -15.40 7.17 2.74
CA VAL A 361 -15.45 7.92 1.47
C VAL A 361 -14.49 7.32 0.46
N GLU A 362 -13.30 6.91 0.90
CA GLU A 362 -12.21 6.39 0.09
C GLU A 362 -12.62 5.14 -0.70
N ASP A 363 -13.21 4.15 -0.02
CA ASP A 363 -13.61 2.90 -0.67
C ASP A 363 -14.58 3.14 -1.84
N ILE A 364 -15.59 4.00 -1.63
CA ILE A 364 -16.58 4.30 -2.67
C ILE A 364 -15.92 5.13 -3.79
N ALA A 365 -15.09 6.09 -3.44
CA ALA A 365 -14.40 6.94 -4.41
C ALA A 365 -13.42 6.11 -5.26
N LEU A 366 -12.58 5.25 -4.64
CA LEU A 366 -11.56 4.44 -5.32
C LEU A 366 -12.13 3.24 -6.09
N VAL A 367 -13.18 2.60 -5.55
CA VAL A 367 -13.67 1.33 -6.12
C VAL A 367 -14.72 1.56 -7.22
N PHE A 368 -15.49 2.63 -7.12
CA PHE A 368 -16.60 2.89 -8.02
C PHE A 368 -16.37 4.12 -8.91
N PHE A 369 -16.14 5.29 -8.32
CA PHE A 369 -16.14 6.54 -9.06
C PHE A 369 -14.85 6.80 -9.85
N LEU A 370 -13.69 6.56 -9.23
CA LEU A 370 -12.40 6.86 -9.85
C LEU A 370 -12.14 6.01 -11.11
N PRO A 371 -12.47 4.71 -11.14
CA PRO A 371 -12.42 3.90 -12.34
C PRO A 371 -13.31 4.44 -13.48
N LEU A 372 -14.47 4.99 -13.14
CA LEU A 372 -15.35 5.63 -14.14
C LEU A 372 -14.70 6.87 -14.74
N PHE A 373 -14.04 7.70 -13.92
CA PHE A 373 -13.31 8.88 -14.41
C PHE A 373 -12.15 8.50 -15.34
N PHE A 374 -11.34 7.51 -14.95
CA PHE A 374 -10.21 7.09 -15.79
C PHE A 374 -10.68 6.49 -17.11
N ALA A 375 -11.71 5.64 -17.06
CA ALA A 375 -12.29 5.09 -18.27
C ALA A 375 -12.96 6.15 -19.14
N PHE A 376 -13.63 7.14 -18.54
CA PHE A 376 -14.23 8.26 -19.27
C PHE A 376 -13.16 9.09 -19.99
N THR A 377 -12.05 9.39 -19.32
CA THR A 377 -10.89 10.06 -19.95
C THR A 377 -10.35 9.23 -21.12
N GLY A 378 -10.26 7.90 -20.95
CA GLY A 378 -9.88 6.98 -22.01
C GLY A 378 -10.87 6.96 -23.17
N LEU A 379 -12.20 6.99 -22.90
CA LEU A 379 -13.26 7.07 -23.91
C LEU A 379 -13.16 8.32 -24.78
N ARG A 380 -12.73 9.46 -24.21
CA ARG A 380 -12.46 10.69 -24.95
C ARG A 380 -11.15 10.64 -25.76
N THR A 381 -10.29 9.65 -25.52
CA THR A 381 -8.98 9.55 -26.15
C THR A 381 -9.08 8.82 -27.49
N GLN A 382 -9.00 9.53 -28.59
CA GLN A 382 -9.02 8.98 -29.95
C GLN A 382 -7.60 8.92 -30.53
N ILE A 383 -6.90 7.79 -30.36
CA ILE A 383 -5.50 7.62 -30.81
C ILE A 383 -5.39 7.78 -32.33
N GLY A 384 -6.43 7.44 -33.09
CA GLY A 384 -6.48 7.62 -34.54
C GLY A 384 -6.31 9.08 -35.04
N LEU A 385 -6.39 10.08 -34.15
CA LEU A 385 -6.07 11.46 -34.46
C LEU A 385 -4.57 11.71 -34.70
N ILE A 386 -3.72 10.81 -34.21
CA ILE A 386 -2.27 10.83 -34.47
C ILE A 386 -1.99 10.01 -35.72
N ASN A 387 -2.36 10.53 -36.86
CA ASN A 387 -2.33 9.84 -38.17
C ASN A 387 -1.11 10.23 -39.05
N THR A 388 -0.32 11.20 -38.63
CA THR A 388 0.84 11.69 -39.40
C THR A 388 2.16 11.47 -38.62
N PRO A 389 3.29 11.26 -39.33
CA PRO A 389 4.61 11.14 -38.69
C PRO A 389 5.00 12.36 -37.87
N GLU A 390 4.56 13.56 -38.30
CA GLU A 390 4.85 14.84 -37.61
C GLU A 390 4.23 14.84 -36.22
N LEU A 391 2.97 14.39 -36.07
CA LEU A 391 2.29 14.29 -34.76
C LEU A 391 2.99 13.25 -33.84
N TRP A 392 3.52 12.17 -34.38
CA TRP A 392 4.35 11.23 -33.61
C TRP A 392 5.67 11.85 -33.17
N CYS A 393 6.30 12.70 -34.02
CA CYS A 393 7.48 13.47 -33.61
C CYS A 393 7.16 14.46 -32.51
N VAL A 394 6.02 15.16 -32.56
CA VAL A 394 5.54 16.03 -31.50
C VAL A 394 5.29 15.23 -30.21
N CYS A 395 4.67 14.06 -30.32
CA CYS A 395 4.45 13.16 -29.18
C CYS A 395 5.78 12.78 -28.52
N LEU A 396 6.77 12.34 -29.29
CA LEU A 396 8.10 12.00 -28.79
C LEU A 396 8.82 13.21 -28.17
N LEU A 397 8.71 14.38 -28.80
CA LEU A 397 9.26 15.64 -28.29
C LEU A 397 8.66 15.93 -26.90
N LEU A 398 7.34 15.95 -26.77
CA LEU A 398 6.66 16.28 -25.51
C LEU A 398 6.96 15.23 -24.42
N ILE A 399 7.01 13.93 -24.74
CA ILE A 399 7.47 12.88 -23.81
C ILE A 399 8.90 13.14 -23.34
N THR A 400 9.81 13.43 -24.25
CA THR A 400 11.22 13.69 -23.93
C THR A 400 11.37 14.92 -23.04
N VAL A 401 10.70 16.02 -23.39
CA VAL A 401 10.69 17.27 -22.61
C VAL A 401 10.14 17.03 -21.21
N ALA A 402 9.04 16.29 -21.10
CA ALA A 402 8.41 15.95 -19.83
C ALA A 402 9.35 15.13 -18.93
N VAL A 403 9.98 14.07 -19.49
CA VAL A 403 10.90 13.20 -18.74
C VAL A 403 12.16 13.97 -18.34
N VAL A 404 12.81 14.67 -19.28
CA VAL A 404 14.03 15.44 -18.99
C VAL A 404 13.75 16.53 -17.97
N GLY A 405 12.63 17.24 -18.10
CA GLY A 405 12.23 18.30 -17.18
C GLY A 405 11.96 17.78 -15.76
N LYS A 406 11.13 16.77 -15.65
CA LYS A 406 10.67 16.26 -14.33
C LYS A 406 11.73 15.39 -13.66
N PHE A 407 12.18 14.33 -14.34
CA PHE A 407 13.25 13.46 -13.84
C PHE A 407 14.53 14.23 -13.60
N GLY A 408 14.99 15.00 -14.60
CA GLY A 408 16.24 15.78 -14.51
C GLY A 408 16.16 16.87 -13.45
N GLY A 409 15.08 17.65 -13.42
CA GLY A 409 14.86 18.71 -12.43
C GLY A 409 14.89 18.18 -11.01
N CYS A 410 14.12 17.12 -10.71
CA CYS A 410 14.10 16.50 -9.38
C CYS A 410 15.43 15.83 -9.00
N ALA A 411 16.07 15.12 -9.93
CA ALA A 411 17.34 14.45 -9.65
C ALA A 411 18.46 15.46 -9.35
N VAL A 412 18.56 16.53 -10.12
CA VAL A 412 19.55 17.59 -9.88
C VAL A 412 19.26 18.32 -8.58
N ALA A 413 18.00 18.69 -8.32
CA ALA A 413 17.60 19.32 -7.08
C ALA A 413 17.91 18.45 -5.85
N SER A 414 17.60 17.15 -5.90
CA SER A 414 17.90 16.19 -4.84
C SER A 414 19.41 16.10 -4.60
N ARG A 415 20.21 16.12 -5.64
CA ARG A 415 21.66 16.13 -5.51
C ARG A 415 22.19 17.40 -4.86
N LEU A 416 21.63 18.56 -5.20
CA LEU A 416 22.01 19.86 -4.65
C LEU A 416 21.68 19.99 -3.16
N VAL A 417 20.60 19.34 -2.68
CA VAL A 417 20.26 19.31 -1.24
C VAL A 417 21.04 18.25 -0.45
N GLY A 418 21.96 17.50 -1.10
CA GLY A 418 22.91 16.61 -0.43
C GLY A 418 22.60 15.12 -0.50
N GLU A 419 21.52 14.70 -1.18
CA GLU A 419 21.20 13.29 -1.34
C GLU A 419 22.22 12.55 -2.22
N SER A 420 22.35 11.23 -2.07
CA SER A 420 23.24 10.42 -2.89
C SER A 420 22.80 10.40 -4.36
N TRP A 421 23.69 10.09 -5.32
CA TRP A 421 23.28 9.94 -6.71
C TRP A 421 22.23 8.84 -6.93
N LYS A 422 22.32 7.73 -6.18
CA LYS A 422 21.34 6.66 -6.19
C LYS A 422 19.97 7.18 -5.77
N ASP A 423 19.90 7.85 -4.61
CA ASP A 423 18.67 8.41 -4.09
C ASP A 423 18.13 9.53 -4.98
N SER A 424 19.00 10.38 -5.52
CA SER A 424 18.63 11.46 -6.45
C SER A 424 17.98 10.92 -7.73
N PHE A 425 18.53 9.87 -8.35
CA PHE A 425 17.89 9.23 -9.51
C PHE A 425 16.61 8.48 -9.13
N THR A 426 16.57 7.88 -7.94
CA THR A 426 15.35 7.24 -7.42
C THR A 426 14.23 8.26 -7.22
N ILE A 427 14.53 9.42 -6.58
CA ILE A 427 13.58 10.52 -6.40
C ILE A 427 13.13 11.06 -7.75
N GLY A 428 14.05 11.33 -8.67
CA GLY A 428 13.75 11.81 -10.03
C GLY A 428 12.80 10.85 -10.76
N THR A 429 13.06 9.53 -10.67
CA THR A 429 12.24 8.52 -11.31
C THR A 429 10.83 8.47 -10.70
N LEU A 430 10.72 8.49 -9.37
CA LEU A 430 9.46 8.48 -8.66
C LEU A 430 8.65 9.74 -8.92
N MET A 431 9.27 10.92 -8.87
CA MET A 431 8.61 12.21 -9.15
C MET A 431 8.17 12.35 -10.61
N ASN A 432 8.72 11.56 -11.53
CA ASN A 432 8.28 11.53 -12.94
C ASN A 432 6.96 10.74 -13.14
N THR A 433 6.40 10.16 -12.08
CA THR A 433 5.10 9.46 -12.12
C THR A 433 3.98 10.44 -12.39
N ARG A 434 3.14 10.15 -13.37
CA ARG A 434 1.99 10.97 -13.76
C ARG A 434 0.69 10.21 -13.55
N GLY A 435 -0.44 10.91 -13.55
CA GLY A 435 -1.74 10.24 -13.35
C GLY A 435 -2.91 11.19 -13.17
N LEU A 436 -3.74 10.93 -12.15
CA LEU A 436 -5.04 11.56 -11.97
C LEU A 436 -5.04 13.09 -12.13
N MET A 437 -4.15 13.77 -11.41
CA MET A 437 -4.10 15.24 -11.38
C MET A 437 -3.78 15.84 -12.74
N GLU A 438 -2.87 15.22 -13.49
CA GLU A 438 -2.56 15.62 -14.85
C GLU A 438 -3.75 15.42 -15.78
N LEU A 439 -4.42 14.25 -15.69
CA LEU A 439 -5.60 13.98 -16.51
C LEU A 439 -6.74 14.94 -16.22
N VAL A 440 -6.90 15.37 -14.96
CA VAL A 440 -7.84 16.43 -14.59
C VAL A 440 -7.48 17.74 -15.28
N ALA A 441 -6.22 18.17 -15.20
CA ALA A 441 -5.76 19.38 -15.85
C ALA A 441 -5.95 19.33 -17.38
N LEU A 442 -5.67 18.16 -17.99
CA LEU A 442 -5.88 17.94 -19.43
C LEU A 442 -7.35 17.99 -19.81
N ASN A 443 -8.24 17.38 -19.04
CA ASN A 443 -9.69 17.45 -19.31
C ASN A 443 -10.20 18.89 -19.19
N ILE A 444 -9.79 19.63 -18.17
CA ILE A 444 -10.15 21.05 -18.01
C ILE A 444 -9.64 21.87 -19.22
N GLY A 445 -8.39 21.66 -19.65
CA GLY A 445 -7.84 22.35 -20.82
C GLY A 445 -8.57 22.01 -22.11
N TYR A 446 -9.04 20.78 -22.26
CA TYR A 446 -9.85 20.33 -23.38
C TYR A 446 -11.26 20.94 -23.34
N GLU A 447 -11.94 20.93 -22.19
CA GLU A 447 -13.28 21.51 -21.99
C GLU A 447 -13.30 23.03 -22.20
N LEU A 448 -12.23 23.72 -21.82
CA LEU A 448 -12.05 25.14 -22.09
C LEU A 448 -11.71 25.47 -23.56
N GLY A 449 -11.54 24.44 -24.41
CA GLY A 449 -11.17 24.59 -25.81
C GLY A 449 -9.74 25.07 -26.05
N VAL A 450 -8.89 25.05 -25.01
CA VAL A 450 -7.48 25.48 -25.09
C VAL A 450 -6.61 24.39 -25.70
N LEU A 451 -6.87 23.13 -25.36
CA LEU A 451 -6.16 21.98 -25.89
C LEU A 451 -6.95 21.36 -27.05
N PRO A 452 -6.41 21.38 -28.28
CA PRO A 452 -7.02 20.69 -29.42
C PRO A 452 -7.05 19.16 -29.18
N PRO A 453 -7.98 18.42 -29.80
CA PRO A 453 -8.11 16.97 -29.60
C PRO A 453 -6.83 16.19 -29.83
N SER A 454 -6.04 16.53 -30.86
CA SER A 454 -4.76 15.86 -31.19
C SER A 454 -3.72 16.05 -30.07
N ILE A 455 -3.57 17.28 -29.57
CA ILE A 455 -2.64 17.58 -28.49
C ILE A 455 -3.11 16.97 -27.16
N PHE A 456 -4.40 16.95 -26.87
CA PHE A 456 -4.98 16.26 -25.73
C PHE A 456 -4.59 14.77 -25.74
N VAL A 457 -4.75 14.07 -26.88
CA VAL A 457 -4.37 12.66 -27.02
C VAL A 457 -2.86 12.47 -26.83
N ILE A 458 -2.04 13.31 -27.40
CA ILE A 458 -0.58 13.27 -27.24
C ILE A 458 -0.20 13.38 -25.77
N LEU A 459 -0.79 14.31 -25.03
CA LEU A 459 -0.51 14.50 -23.61
C LEU A 459 -0.99 13.34 -22.74
N ILE A 460 -2.10 12.69 -23.10
CA ILE A 460 -2.54 11.44 -22.43
C ILE A 460 -1.55 10.31 -22.69
N ILE A 461 -1.09 10.13 -23.94
CA ILE A 461 -0.06 9.14 -24.24
C ILE A 461 1.23 9.44 -23.46
N MET A 462 1.63 10.69 -23.37
CA MET A 462 2.78 11.12 -22.57
C MET A 462 2.59 10.72 -21.09
N ALA A 463 1.42 10.97 -20.50
CA ALA A 463 1.12 10.60 -19.12
C ALA A 463 1.18 9.09 -18.90
N LEU A 464 0.63 8.29 -19.81
CA LEU A 464 0.67 6.84 -19.75
C LEU A 464 2.10 6.30 -19.87
N VAL A 465 2.87 6.78 -20.85
CA VAL A 465 4.25 6.36 -21.10
C VAL A 465 5.15 6.69 -19.92
N THR A 466 5.09 7.91 -19.40
CA THR A 466 5.93 8.35 -18.27
C THR A 466 5.60 7.57 -16.99
N THR A 467 4.34 7.23 -16.76
CA THR A 467 3.93 6.42 -15.62
C THR A 467 4.36 4.96 -15.80
N PHE A 468 4.18 4.40 -17.00
CA PHE A 468 4.61 3.05 -17.31
C PHE A 468 6.14 2.87 -17.15
N MET A 469 6.92 3.85 -17.58
CA MET A 469 8.39 3.78 -17.52
C MET A 469 8.95 3.90 -16.09
N THR A 470 8.18 4.34 -15.11
CA THR A 470 8.66 4.53 -13.73
C THR A 470 9.18 3.22 -13.12
N THR A 471 8.43 2.12 -13.23
CA THR A 471 8.87 0.81 -12.70
C THR A 471 10.12 0.26 -13.39
N PRO A 472 10.22 0.24 -14.74
CA PRO A 472 11.46 -0.11 -15.44
C PRO A 472 12.66 0.77 -15.08
N LEU A 473 12.45 2.10 -14.97
CA LEU A 473 13.54 3.02 -14.61
C LEU A 473 14.03 2.80 -13.18
N LEU A 474 13.14 2.55 -12.22
CA LEU A 474 13.54 2.19 -10.86
C LEU A 474 14.41 0.93 -10.84
N ASN A 475 14.00 -0.10 -11.57
CA ASN A 475 14.77 -1.35 -11.68
C ASN A 475 16.15 -1.09 -12.32
N LEU A 476 16.22 -0.20 -13.33
CA LEU A 476 17.46 0.17 -14.01
C LEU A 476 18.38 0.96 -13.08
N VAL A 477 17.85 1.88 -12.28
CA VAL A 477 18.61 2.60 -11.25
C VAL A 477 19.15 1.63 -10.21
N GLU A 478 18.30 0.74 -9.67
CA GLU A 478 18.71 -0.27 -8.70
C GLU A 478 19.80 -1.19 -9.29
N TRP A 479 19.61 -1.70 -10.51
CA TRP A 479 20.59 -2.54 -11.20
C TRP A 479 21.90 -1.79 -11.46
N GLY A 480 21.85 -0.55 -11.96
CA GLY A 480 23.04 0.24 -12.28
C GLY A 480 23.92 0.54 -11.05
N PHE A 481 23.29 0.79 -9.90
CA PHE A 481 24.00 1.00 -8.65
C PHE A 481 24.37 -0.31 -7.95
N ALA A 482 23.57 -1.39 -8.05
CA ALA A 482 23.90 -2.71 -7.51
C ALA A 482 25.16 -3.29 -8.18
N VAL A 483 25.31 -3.14 -9.50
CA VAL A 483 26.54 -3.54 -10.24
C VAL A 483 27.77 -2.76 -9.74
N ARG A 484 27.58 -1.55 -9.25
CA ARG A 484 28.65 -0.72 -8.69
C ARG A 484 28.96 -1.08 -7.23
N GLU A 485 27.94 -1.50 -6.46
CA GLU A 485 28.07 -1.96 -5.07
C GLU A 485 28.62 -3.39 -4.96
N GLN A 486 28.40 -4.27 -5.94
CA GLN A 486 28.97 -5.64 -5.96
C GLN A 486 30.50 -5.68 -6.00
N LYS A 487 31.18 -4.57 -6.25
CA LYS A 487 32.63 -4.44 -6.04
C LYS A 487 33.04 -4.15 -4.59
N THR A 488 32.08 -3.95 -3.68
CA THR A 488 32.33 -3.66 -2.27
C THR A 488 31.75 -4.76 -1.43
N VAL A 489 32.62 -5.74 -1.04
CA VAL A 489 32.47 -6.70 0.06
C VAL A 489 31.07 -7.36 0.21
N LEU A 490 31.02 -8.68 0.05
CA LEU A 490 29.91 -9.54 0.49
C LEU A 490 29.56 -9.24 1.97
N GLN A 491 28.58 -8.37 2.19
CA GLN A 491 28.02 -8.16 3.52
C GLN A 491 27.10 -9.34 3.84
N ARG A 492 27.47 -10.11 4.86
CA ARG A 492 26.59 -11.15 5.40
C ARG A 492 25.42 -10.52 6.11
N LYS A 493 24.21 -11.05 5.91
CA LYS A 493 23.00 -10.61 6.57
C LYS A 493 22.67 -11.49 7.78
N LEU A 494 22.46 -10.85 8.92
CA LEU A 494 21.95 -11.48 10.12
C LEU A 494 20.54 -11.00 10.41
N LEU A 495 19.64 -11.94 10.71
CA LEU A 495 18.29 -11.62 11.16
C LEU A 495 18.09 -12.09 12.60
N LEU A 496 17.70 -11.16 13.49
CA LEU A 496 17.41 -11.43 14.89
C LEU A 496 15.91 -11.31 15.15
N PHE A 497 15.28 -12.33 15.71
CA PHE A 497 13.92 -12.24 16.24
C PHE A 497 13.91 -12.37 17.76
N PHE A 498 13.22 -11.48 18.44
CA PHE A 498 13.07 -11.52 19.89
C PHE A 498 11.63 -11.14 20.31
N GLY A 499 11.13 -11.86 21.31
CA GLY A 499 9.82 -11.58 21.89
C GLY A 499 9.87 -10.66 23.12
N ARG A 500 11.04 -10.54 23.79
CA ARG A 500 11.26 -9.65 24.93
C ARG A 500 12.42 -8.71 24.65
N PRO A 501 12.29 -7.40 24.97
CA PRO A 501 13.31 -6.40 24.70
C PRO A 501 14.71 -6.77 25.24
N GLU A 502 14.82 -7.29 26.48
CA GLU A 502 16.08 -7.67 27.09
C GLU A 502 16.77 -8.83 26.38
N THR A 503 15.98 -9.73 25.79
CA THR A 503 16.50 -10.85 24.98
C THR A 503 17.16 -10.35 23.70
N GLY A 504 16.62 -9.30 23.09
CA GLY A 504 17.19 -8.69 21.90
C GLY A 504 18.62 -8.16 22.12
N GLY A 505 18.86 -7.46 23.20
CA GLY A 505 20.21 -7.00 23.57
C GLY A 505 21.18 -8.16 23.82
N LYS A 506 20.73 -9.24 24.50
CA LYS A 506 21.56 -10.44 24.74
C LYS A 506 21.85 -11.22 23.45
N LEU A 507 20.93 -11.27 22.49
CA LEU A 507 21.18 -11.86 21.17
C LEU A 507 22.32 -11.16 20.43
N LEU A 508 22.42 -9.84 20.51
CA LEU A 508 23.55 -9.10 19.93
C LEU A 508 24.88 -9.45 20.62
N SER A 509 24.87 -9.71 21.95
CA SER A 509 26.07 -10.18 22.66
C SER A 509 26.50 -11.58 22.21
N VAL A 510 25.55 -12.51 22.03
CA VAL A 510 25.82 -13.85 21.51
C VAL A 510 26.34 -13.76 20.06
N TYR A 511 25.78 -12.88 19.27
CA TYR A 511 26.24 -12.64 17.92
C TYR A 511 27.69 -12.13 17.88
N LYS A 512 28.04 -11.16 18.74
CA LYS A 512 29.43 -10.71 18.90
C LYS A 512 30.37 -11.87 19.26
N LEU A 513 29.93 -12.74 20.14
CA LEU A 513 30.71 -13.92 20.54
C LEU A 513 30.98 -14.86 19.33
N LEU A 514 29.98 -15.08 18.47
CA LEU A 514 30.09 -15.98 17.31
C LEU A 514 30.89 -15.39 16.14
N PHE A 515 30.86 -14.06 15.95
CA PHE A 515 31.38 -13.41 14.74
C PHE A 515 32.45 -12.33 15.02
N GLY A 516 32.74 -12.03 16.26
CA GLY A 516 33.85 -11.23 16.76
C GLY A 516 34.29 -10.03 15.92
N LYS A 517 35.46 -10.15 15.28
CA LYS A 517 36.08 -9.07 14.48
C LYS A 517 35.38 -8.80 13.15
N GLN A 518 34.55 -9.70 12.65
CA GLN A 518 33.83 -9.55 11.37
C GLN A 518 32.53 -8.77 11.50
N LEU A 519 32.17 -8.36 12.71
CA LEU A 519 30.89 -7.72 13.03
C LEU A 519 30.58 -6.46 12.20
N SER A 520 31.59 -5.64 11.92
CA SER A 520 31.44 -4.38 11.18
C SER A 520 31.10 -4.58 9.69
N TYR A 521 31.24 -5.80 9.18
CA TYR A 521 30.94 -6.13 7.78
C TYR A 521 29.58 -6.80 7.60
N HIS A 522 28.80 -6.97 8.69
CA HIS A 522 27.52 -7.63 8.63
C HIS A 522 26.38 -6.63 8.72
N GLN A 523 25.33 -6.82 7.89
CA GLN A 523 24.05 -6.12 8.04
C GLN A 523 23.23 -6.86 9.10
N VAL A 524 22.91 -6.17 10.20
CA VAL A 524 22.14 -6.75 11.29
C VAL A 524 20.71 -6.21 11.25
N ILE A 525 19.74 -7.08 11.07
CA ILE A 525 18.31 -6.77 11.08
C ILE A 525 17.73 -7.30 12.39
N ALA A 526 17.22 -6.42 13.24
CA ALA A 526 16.55 -6.77 14.49
C ALA A 526 15.02 -6.66 14.33
N ALA A 527 14.32 -7.78 14.49
CA ALA A 527 12.88 -7.86 14.31
C ALA A 527 12.17 -8.17 15.64
N HIS A 528 11.14 -7.38 15.96
CA HIS A 528 10.24 -7.59 17.09
C HIS A 528 8.79 -7.60 16.58
N TYR A 529 8.10 -8.74 16.77
CA TYR A 529 6.72 -8.91 16.33
C TYR A 529 5.82 -9.15 17.54
N THR A 530 4.72 -8.37 17.59
CA THR A 530 3.75 -8.43 18.68
C THR A 530 2.41 -8.93 18.15
N THR A 531 1.72 -9.79 18.89
CA THR A 531 0.39 -10.26 18.51
C THR A 531 -0.67 -9.18 18.67
N GLY A 532 -1.59 -9.06 17.72
CA GLY A 532 -2.57 -7.99 17.64
C GLY A 532 -3.52 -7.85 18.84
N THR A 533 -3.64 -8.89 19.67
CA THR A 533 -4.42 -8.88 20.92
C THR A 533 -3.79 -8.06 22.06
N ASP A 534 -2.49 -7.77 21.99
CA ASP A 534 -1.71 -7.21 23.09
C ASP A 534 -1.39 -5.73 22.92
N VAL A 535 -1.73 -5.13 21.77
CA VAL A 535 -1.34 -3.75 21.45
C VAL A 535 -2.55 -2.90 21.09
N ASN A 536 -2.74 -1.80 21.81
CA ASN A 536 -3.69 -0.77 21.41
C ASN A 536 -3.12 0.00 20.20
N PRO A 537 -3.86 0.15 19.10
CA PRO A 537 -3.38 0.82 17.87
C PRO A 537 -2.81 2.24 18.09
N THR A 538 -3.25 2.93 19.12
CA THR A 538 -2.80 4.28 19.46
C THR A 538 -1.42 4.35 20.11
N SER A 539 -0.85 3.22 20.55
CA SER A 539 0.43 3.14 21.25
C SER A 539 1.52 2.35 20.50
N VAL A 540 1.29 2.01 19.24
CA VAL A 540 2.23 1.21 18.43
C VAL A 540 3.62 1.86 18.36
N GLU A 541 3.70 3.17 18.22
CA GLU A 541 4.97 3.90 18.14
C GLU A 541 5.73 3.88 19.46
N GLN A 542 5.03 4.01 20.56
CA GLN A 542 5.61 3.89 21.90
C GLN A 542 6.12 2.46 22.16
N PHE A 543 5.35 1.44 21.80
CA PHE A 543 5.77 0.04 21.90
C PHE A 543 6.97 -0.28 21.01
N PHE A 544 7.04 0.33 19.83
CA PHE A 544 8.20 0.22 18.96
C PHE A 544 9.45 0.76 19.64
N GLU A 545 9.41 1.99 20.16
CA GLU A 545 10.55 2.59 20.82
C GLU A 545 10.97 1.78 22.06
N GLU A 546 10.05 1.47 22.96
CA GLU A 546 10.32 0.70 24.19
C GLU A 546 10.91 -0.69 23.91
N SER A 547 10.46 -1.35 22.84
CA SER A 547 10.93 -2.70 22.46
C SER A 547 12.38 -2.71 22.01
N PHE A 548 12.90 -1.62 21.45
CA PHE A 548 14.26 -1.57 20.92
C PHE A 548 15.27 -0.90 21.84
N ILE A 549 14.88 -0.24 22.95
CA ILE A 549 15.82 0.41 23.89
C ILE A 549 16.99 -0.50 24.32
N PRO A 550 16.79 -1.77 24.78
CA PRO A 550 17.91 -2.62 25.18
C PRO A 550 18.78 -3.05 23.99
N VAL A 551 18.19 -3.17 22.80
CA VAL A 551 18.89 -3.53 21.56
C VAL A 551 19.77 -2.38 21.10
N ASP A 552 19.24 -1.14 21.11
CA ASP A 552 19.96 0.07 20.76
C ASP A 552 21.16 0.31 21.68
N LYS A 553 20.93 0.22 23.00
CA LYS A 553 21.99 0.38 23.99
C LYS A 553 23.12 -0.61 23.78
N GLN A 554 22.80 -1.87 23.45
CA GLN A 554 23.79 -2.88 23.16
C GLN A 554 24.47 -2.67 21.81
N ALA A 555 23.74 -2.22 20.79
CA ALA A 555 24.28 -1.90 19.48
C ALA A 555 25.28 -0.73 19.54
N GLU A 556 24.96 0.31 20.28
CA GLU A 556 25.89 1.44 20.55
C GLU A 556 27.16 0.96 21.25
N HIS A 557 27.02 0.13 22.29
CA HIS A 557 28.19 -0.44 23.02
C HIS A 557 29.08 -1.31 22.11
N LEU A 558 28.48 -1.96 21.13
CA LEU A 558 29.19 -2.83 20.17
C LEU A 558 29.64 -2.09 18.91
N ASN A 559 29.24 -0.84 18.74
CA ASN A 559 29.44 -0.01 17.53
C ASN A 559 28.93 -0.72 16.25
N ILE A 560 27.70 -1.27 16.33
CA ILE A 560 27.03 -1.96 15.23
C ILE A 560 25.84 -1.14 14.77
N HIS A 561 25.69 -0.99 13.45
CA HIS A 561 24.45 -0.46 12.87
C HIS A 561 23.39 -1.56 12.76
N ILE A 562 22.18 -1.31 13.29
CA ILE A 562 21.05 -2.23 13.24
C ILE A 562 19.90 -1.64 12.46
N GLU A 563 19.29 -2.46 11.60
CA GLU A 563 18.03 -2.15 10.94
C GLU A 563 16.88 -2.74 11.77
N LYS A 564 15.93 -1.89 12.18
CA LYS A 564 14.83 -2.31 13.06
C LYS A 564 13.60 -2.68 12.24
N ARG A 565 12.97 -3.81 12.57
CA ARG A 565 11.71 -4.27 12.00
C ARG A 565 10.71 -4.52 13.14
N TYR A 566 9.63 -3.74 13.16
CA TYR A 566 8.53 -3.94 14.10
C TYR A 566 7.24 -4.23 13.33
N ARG A 567 6.49 -5.22 13.78
CA ARG A 567 5.21 -5.58 13.16
C ARG A 567 4.22 -6.06 14.22
N VAL A 568 2.97 -5.61 14.11
CA VAL A 568 1.83 -6.19 14.82
C VAL A 568 1.22 -7.23 13.88
N THR A 569 1.03 -8.46 14.35
CA THR A 569 0.63 -9.61 13.52
C THR A 569 -0.38 -10.49 14.21
N ASP A 570 -1.29 -11.08 13.43
CA ASP A 570 -2.21 -12.11 13.90
C ASP A 570 -1.63 -13.53 13.72
N ASN A 571 -0.63 -13.69 12.84
CA ASN A 571 0.05 -14.96 12.60
C ASN A 571 1.58 -14.81 12.61
N LEU A 572 2.15 -14.91 13.82
CA LEU A 572 3.57 -14.71 14.08
C LEU A 572 4.48 -15.57 13.20
N VAL A 573 4.16 -16.86 13.05
CA VAL A 573 5.00 -17.83 12.31
C VAL A 573 5.05 -17.52 10.82
N SER A 574 3.89 -17.29 10.22
CA SER A 574 3.79 -16.95 8.79
C SER A 574 4.56 -15.67 8.47
N ASP A 575 4.45 -14.65 9.33
CA ASP A 575 5.16 -13.39 9.13
C ASP A 575 6.67 -13.50 9.38
N MET A 576 7.10 -14.35 10.31
CA MET A 576 8.52 -14.64 10.49
C MET A 576 9.11 -15.35 9.27
N ILE A 577 8.44 -16.38 8.75
CA ILE A 577 8.88 -17.12 7.55
C ILE A 577 8.94 -16.19 6.35
N SER A 578 7.88 -15.40 6.10
CA SER A 578 7.86 -14.43 4.99
C SER A 578 8.99 -13.39 5.08
N THR A 579 9.40 -13.03 6.29
CA THR A 579 10.52 -12.10 6.50
C THR A 579 11.87 -12.77 6.26
N VAL A 580 12.03 -14.05 6.66
CA VAL A 580 13.23 -14.84 6.35
C VAL A 580 13.39 -15.00 4.84
N GLU A 581 12.31 -15.31 4.13
CA GLU A 581 12.31 -15.42 2.66
C GLU A 581 12.65 -14.09 1.98
N ALA A 582 12.04 -12.99 2.43
CA ALA A 582 12.25 -11.66 1.85
C ALA A 582 13.64 -11.10 2.08
N GLU A 583 14.21 -11.31 3.27
CA GLU A 583 15.54 -10.78 3.63
C GLU A 583 16.68 -11.73 3.25
N SER A 584 16.40 -13.04 3.06
CA SER A 584 17.39 -14.07 2.73
C SER A 584 18.65 -13.98 3.59
N PRO A 585 18.54 -14.11 4.94
CA PRO A 585 19.68 -13.95 5.83
C PRO A 585 20.66 -15.13 5.75
N ASP A 586 21.94 -14.89 6.03
CA ASP A 586 22.96 -15.94 6.14
C ASP A 586 22.82 -16.75 7.43
N ILE A 587 22.21 -16.20 8.47
CA ILE A 587 21.87 -16.86 9.72
C ILE A 587 20.68 -16.18 10.39
N LEU A 588 19.80 -16.98 10.97
CA LEU A 588 18.65 -16.56 11.76
C LEU A 588 18.90 -16.82 13.24
N LEU A 589 18.85 -15.79 14.10
CA LEU A 589 18.89 -15.92 15.55
C LEU A 589 17.51 -15.68 16.16
N LEU A 590 17.02 -16.66 16.94
CA LEU A 590 15.73 -16.60 17.62
C LEU A 590 15.93 -16.53 19.14
N GLY A 591 15.30 -15.59 19.80
CA GLY A 591 15.28 -15.51 21.27
C GLY A 591 14.13 -16.34 21.85
N ALA A 592 14.46 -17.36 22.63
CA ALA A 592 13.51 -18.20 23.34
C ALA A 592 13.52 -17.96 24.86
N GLY A 593 12.37 -18.18 25.50
CA GLY A 593 12.27 -18.07 26.96
C GLY A 593 12.94 -19.24 27.72
N PRO A 594 13.21 -19.10 29.03
CA PRO A 594 13.92 -20.09 29.83
C PRO A 594 13.19 -21.45 29.96
N ARG A 595 11.91 -21.52 29.61
CA ARG A 595 11.10 -22.74 29.65
C ARG A 595 11.01 -23.45 28.28
N PHE A 596 11.83 -23.05 27.33
CA PHE A 596 11.92 -23.75 26.05
C PHE A 596 12.26 -25.24 26.28
N MET A 597 11.45 -26.17 25.78
CA MET A 597 11.55 -27.63 25.91
C MET A 597 11.26 -28.24 27.31
N THR A 598 10.83 -27.50 28.33
CA THR A 598 10.61 -28.13 29.66
C THR A 598 9.20 -28.67 29.88
N ASP A 599 8.21 -28.34 29.05
CA ASP A 599 6.84 -28.81 29.18
C ASP A 599 6.66 -30.09 28.34
N GLY A 600 6.63 -31.25 28.99
CA GLY A 600 6.34 -32.53 28.34
C GLY A 600 4.95 -32.61 27.72
N GLU A 601 4.69 -33.63 26.90
CA GLU A 601 3.52 -33.89 26.04
C GLU A 601 2.11 -33.71 26.68
N LYS A 602 2.01 -33.45 27.98
CA LYS A 602 0.72 -33.37 28.69
C LYS A 602 -0.01 -32.05 28.59
N SER A 603 0.53 -31.04 27.94
CA SER A 603 -0.11 -29.72 27.83
C SER A 603 -0.11 -29.17 26.40
N MET A 604 -0.79 -29.86 25.47
CA MET A 604 -1.10 -29.29 24.14
C MET A 604 -2.02 -28.06 24.20
N THR A 605 -2.57 -27.72 25.35
CA THR A 605 -3.43 -26.54 25.60
C THR A 605 -2.71 -25.39 26.30
N SER A 606 -1.44 -25.57 26.70
CA SER A 606 -0.62 -24.52 27.30
C SER A 606 -0.01 -23.61 26.21
N PHE A 607 0.04 -22.32 26.49
CA PHE A 607 0.68 -21.29 25.64
C PHE A 607 2.12 -21.68 25.22
N PHE A 608 2.83 -22.48 26.00
CA PHE A 608 4.19 -22.95 25.75
C PHE A 608 4.29 -24.14 24.79
N GLY A 609 3.31 -25.04 24.75
CA GLY A 609 3.25 -26.09 23.71
C GLY A 609 3.03 -25.52 22.31
N LEU A 610 2.23 -24.45 22.21
CA LEU A 610 2.05 -23.69 20.99
C LEU A 610 3.33 -22.98 20.53
N PHE A 611 4.19 -22.53 21.45
CA PHE A 611 5.46 -21.87 21.12
C PHE A 611 6.47 -22.84 20.52
N ARG A 612 6.60 -24.07 21.06
CA ARG A 612 7.45 -25.12 20.51
C ARG A 612 7.05 -25.47 19.08
N LYS A 613 5.76 -25.70 18.82
CA LYS A 613 5.26 -25.98 17.47
C LYS A 613 5.57 -24.82 16.52
N LYS A 614 5.47 -23.56 16.98
CA LYS A 614 5.82 -22.39 16.19
C LYS A 614 7.31 -22.33 15.82
N VAL A 615 8.18 -22.76 16.72
CA VAL A 615 9.63 -22.81 16.45
C VAL A 615 9.95 -23.96 15.50
N ASP A 616 9.32 -25.13 15.68
CA ASP A 616 9.49 -26.26 14.77
C ASP A 616 9.06 -25.91 13.35
N ASP A 617 7.92 -25.21 13.19
CA ASP A 617 7.44 -24.71 11.89
C ASP A 617 8.47 -23.75 11.23
N VAL A 618 9.12 -22.87 12.00
CA VAL A 618 10.17 -21.98 11.47
C VAL A 618 11.41 -22.77 11.08
N LEU A 619 11.81 -23.79 11.90
CA LEU A 619 12.97 -24.63 11.62
C LEU A 619 12.81 -25.51 10.38
N GLU A 620 11.57 -25.90 10.04
CA GLU A 620 11.26 -26.69 8.85
C GLU A 620 11.28 -25.86 7.56
N HIS A 621 10.96 -24.57 7.65
CA HIS A 621 10.81 -23.70 6.47
C HIS A 621 11.96 -22.70 6.28
N ALA A 622 12.90 -22.61 7.23
CA ALA A 622 14.03 -21.68 7.10
C ALA A 622 15.07 -22.20 6.10
N SER A 623 15.37 -21.39 5.08
CA SER A 623 16.39 -21.69 4.06
C SER A 623 17.83 -21.37 4.50
N CYS A 624 18.04 -20.98 5.76
CA CYS A 624 19.34 -20.61 6.33
C CYS A 624 19.57 -21.32 7.67
N PRO A 625 20.82 -21.40 8.17
CA PRO A 625 21.11 -21.89 9.50
C PRO A 625 20.34 -21.10 10.57
N VAL A 626 19.76 -21.83 11.53
CA VAL A 626 18.98 -21.24 12.63
C VAL A 626 19.67 -21.49 13.96
N ALA A 627 19.79 -20.43 14.78
CA ALA A 627 20.30 -20.52 16.14
C ALA A 627 19.24 -20.02 17.12
N ILE A 628 18.86 -20.84 18.09
CA ILE A 628 17.86 -20.52 19.12
C ILE A 628 18.58 -20.25 20.43
N PHE A 629 18.50 -19.04 20.91
CA PHE A 629 19.08 -18.65 22.19
C PHE A 629 18.07 -18.76 23.31
N VAL A 630 18.34 -19.67 24.25
CA VAL A 630 17.57 -19.86 25.50
C VAL A 630 18.29 -19.19 26.65
N ASN A 631 17.80 -18.04 27.04
CA ASN A 631 18.42 -17.25 28.12
C ASN A 631 18.02 -17.79 29.49
N ARG A 632 19.03 -18.28 30.25
CA ARG A 632 18.93 -18.70 31.66
C ARG A 632 19.95 -17.93 32.51
N ASP A 633 19.84 -16.60 32.53
CA ASP A 633 20.77 -15.66 33.20
C ASP A 633 22.18 -15.62 32.58
N TYR A 634 22.24 -15.62 31.21
CA TYR A 634 23.50 -15.45 30.50
C TYR A 634 24.18 -14.13 30.89
N ARG A 635 25.41 -14.24 31.36
CA ARG A 635 26.31 -13.10 31.59
C ARG A 635 27.45 -13.22 30.60
N ASN A 636 27.77 -12.13 29.91
CA ASN A 636 28.87 -12.11 28.95
C ASN A 636 30.15 -12.62 29.61
N GLY A 637 30.64 -13.78 29.15
CA GLY A 637 31.85 -14.39 29.63
C GLY A 637 32.64 -14.99 28.45
N ASP A 638 33.95 -15.13 28.66
CA ASP A 638 34.86 -15.66 27.64
C ASP A 638 34.86 -17.19 27.58
N GLU A 639 34.12 -17.86 28.47
CA GLU A 639 34.03 -19.34 28.55
C GLU A 639 32.76 -19.83 27.88
N VAL A 640 32.95 -20.77 26.93
CA VAL A 640 31.87 -21.36 26.14
C VAL A 640 32.00 -22.91 26.20
N ALA A 641 30.90 -23.58 26.53
CA ALA A 641 30.80 -25.04 26.39
C ALA A 641 30.22 -25.39 25.01
N VAL A 642 30.74 -26.38 24.37
CA VAL A 642 30.23 -26.94 23.13
C VAL A 642 30.05 -28.45 23.30
N LEU A 643 28.83 -28.93 23.02
CA LEU A 643 28.53 -30.35 23.07
C LEU A 643 28.31 -30.87 21.66
N ILE A 644 29.06 -31.88 21.28
CA ILE A 644 29.01 -32.53 19.97
C ILE A 644 28.68 -34.02 20.12
N ASN A 645 27.58 -34.44 19.53
CA ASN A 645 27.05 -35.80 19.60
C ASN A 645 27.16 -36.51 18.24
N GLY A 646 28.41 -36.87 17.86
CA GLY A 646 28.68 -37.64 16.64
C GLY A 646 28.80 -36.80 15.36
N SER A 647 28.79 -37.49 14.23
CA SER A 647 29.06 -36.87 12.90
C SER A 647 27.97 -35.93 12.42
N MET A 648 26.74 -36.09 12.89
CA MET A 648 25.62 -35.20 12.53
C MET A 648 25.84 -33.77 13.03
N ASP A 649 26.58 -33.59 14.11
CA ASP A 649 26.91 -32.30 14.69
C ASP A 649 28.18 -31.66 14.12
N SER A 650 28.74 -32.22 13.04
CA SER A 650 30.04 -31.79 12.44
C SER A 650 30.01 -30.32 11.99
N PHE A 651 28.85 -29.76 11.63
CA PHE A 651 28.71 -28.33 11.29
C PHE A 651 29.11 -27.41 12.45
N LEU A 652 28.97 -27.85 13.71
CA LEU A 652 29.37 -27.10 14.91
C LEU A 652 30.87 -26.80 14.94
N PHE A 653 31.70 -27.65 14.32
CA PHE A 653 33.14 -27.38 14.25
C PHE A 653 33.49 -26.09 13.54
N THR A 654 32.64 -25.64 12.61
CA THR A 654 32.82 -24.33 11.95
C THR A 654 32.68 -23.20 12.95
N TYR A 655 31.75 -23.30 13.89
CA TYR A 655 31.52 -22.28 14.93
C TYR A 655 32.60 -22.36 16.01
N VAL A 656 33.03 -23.57 16.39
CA VAL A 656 34.18 -23.79 17.30
C VAL A 656 35.43 -23.10 16.76
N ARG A 657 35.77 -23.30 15.48
CA ARG A 657 36.91 -22.63 14.85
C ARG A 657 36.79 -21.11 14.87
N ARG A 658 35.62 -20.57 14.54
CA ARG A 658 35.38 -19.11 14.59
C ARG A 658 35.58 -18.55 15.99
N LEU A 659 35.03 -19.18 17.03
CA LEU A 659 35.21 -18.77 18.41
C LEU A 659 36.71 -18.75 18.83
N LEU A 660 37.49 -19.65 18.27
CA LEU A 660 38.94 -19.73 18.55
C LEU A 660 39.77 -18.74 17.71
N GLU A 661 39.39 -18.49 16.45
CA GLU A 661 40.12 -17.59 15.53
C GLU A 661 39.91 -16.11 15.89
N ASP A 662 38.71 -15.72 16.28
CA ASP A 662 38.35 -14.30 16.59
C ASP A 662 38.82 -13.80 17.96
N GLY A 663 39.37 -14.70 18.77
CA GLY A 663 40.29 -14.41 19.85
C GLY A 663 39.69 -13.96 21.18
N GLY A 664 39.67 -14.80 22.15
CA GLY A 664 39.37 -14.53 23.56
C GLY A 664 38.67 -15.66 24.27
N SER A 665 37.90 -16.51 23.55
CA SER A 665 37.06 -17.51 24.20
C SER A 665 37.87 -18.78 24.60
N PHE A 666 37.61 -19.27 25.81
CA PHE A 666 38.02 -20.59 26.26
C PHE A 666 36.87 -21.56 25.96
N ILE A 667 37.18 -22.68 25.32
CA ILE A 667 36.18 -23.65 24.88
C ILE A 667 36.30 -24.95 25.69
N HIS A 668 35.19 -25.33 26.32
CA HIS A 668 35.04 -26.64 26.95
C HIS A 668 34.28 -27.55 25.97
N LEU A 669 35.00 -28.44 25.29
CA LEU A 669 34.46 -29.30 24.26
C LEU A 669 34.07 -30.64 24.85
N TYR A 670 32.78 -30.89 24.95
CA TYR A 670 32.19 -32.17 25.37
C TYR A 670 31.88 -33.02 24.15
N TYR A 671 32.27 -34.27 24.15
CA TYR A 671 32.06 -35.16 23.02
C TYR A 671 31.85 -36.60 23.45
N PHE A 672 31.05 -37.37 22.71
CA PHE A 672 30.86 -38.80 22.94
C PHE A 672 31.96 -39.60 22.27
N SER A 673 32.61 -40.48 23.04
CA SER A 673 33.75 -41.29 22.57
C SER A 673 33.35 -42.43 21.60
N SER A 674 32.06 -42.71 21.44
CA SER A 674 31.51 -43.74 20.53
C SER A 674 31.37 -43.28 19.05
N GLY A 675 31.91 -42.09 18.68
CA GLY A 675 31.83 -41.54 17.31
C GLY A 675 32.82 -42.21 16.32
N SER A 676 32.66 -41.88 15.02
CA SER A 676 33.54 -42.32 13.95
C SER A 676 34.98 -41.81 14.14
N GLU A 677 35.99 -42.56 13.62
CA GLU A 677 37.41 -42.15 13.68
C GLU A 677 37.68 -40.78 13.10
N GLU A 678 36.97 -40.40 12.03
CA GLU A 678 37.08 -39.09 11.38
C GLU A 678 36.61 -37.96 12.29
N TYR A 679 35.49 -38.15 12.98
CA TYR A 679 34.93 -37.19 13.92
C TYR A 679 35.86 -36.95 15.11
N VAL A 680 36.37 -38.02 15.74
CA VAL A 680 37.33 -37.95 16.85
C VAL A 680 38.63 -37.30 16.38
N GLY A 681 39.10 -37.63 15.16
CA GLY A 681 40.27 -37.01 14.54
C GLY A 681 40.16 -35.50 14.37
N GLN A 682 38.98 -34.97 14.02
CA GLN A 682 38.77 -33.53 13.93
C GLN A 682 38.86 -32.85 15.30
N ILE A 683 38.35 -33.45 16.36
CA ILE A 683 38.42 -32.92 17.73
C ILE A 683 39.88 -32.81 18.18
N TYR A 684 40.66 -33.87 17.99
CA TYR A 684 42.10 -33.87 18.35
C TYR A 684 42.91 -32.87 17.50
N LYS A 685 42.55 -32.67 16.26
CA LYS A 685 43.18 -31.67 15.39
C LYS A 685 42.97 -30.26 15.90
N ILE A 686 41.74 -29.92 16.32
CA ILE A 686 41.39 -28.61 16.92
C ILE A 686 42.14 -28.44 18.25
N ASN A 687 42.13 -29.46 19.10
CA ASN A 687 42.85 -29.39 20.37
C ASN A 687 44.39 -29.21 20.19
N LYS A 688 44.98 -29.86 19.22
CA LYS A 688 46.40 -29.70 18.89
C LYS A 688 46.73 -28.31 18.39
N GLN A 689 45.83 -27.72 17.63
CA GLN A 689 46.02 -26.38 17.07
C GLN A 689 45.81 -25.24 18.12
N TYR A 690 44.95 -25.47 19.12
CA TYR A 690 44.55 -24.47 20.11
C TYR A 690 44.66 -24.97 21.56
N ALA A 691 45.70 -25.74 21.88
CA ALA A 691 45.86 -26.48 23.13
C ALA A 691 45.69 -25.68 24.44
N ASN A 692 46.00 -24.36 24.39
CA ASN A 692 45.90 -23.51 25.57
C ASN A 692 44.48 -22.91 25.77
N ARG A 693 43.55 -23.13 24.85
CA ARG A 693 42.21 -22.54 24.88
C ARG A 693 41.09 -23.57 24.71
N VAL A 694 41.40 -24.83 24.50
CA VAL A 694 40.41 -25.90 24.35
C VAL A 694 40.66 -26.98 25.41
N HIS A 695 39.65 -27.27 26.20
CA HIS A 695 39.64 -28.38 27.15
C HIS A 695 38.67 -29.43 26.65
N LEU A 696 39.17 -30.70 26.54
CA LEU A 696 38.37 -31.83 26.03
C LEU A 696 37.78 -32.64 27.18
N TYR A 697 36.49 -32.94 27.08
CA TYR A 697 35.74 -33.74 28.04
C TYR A 697 35.02 -34.89 27.31
N PRO A 698 35.58 -36.11 27.33
CA PRO A 698 34.92 -37.27 26.76
C PRO A 698 33.74 -37.69 27.66
N LEU A 699 32.58 -37.93 27.04
CA LEU A 699 31.39 -38.44 27.69
C LEU A 699 31.09 -39.86 27.28
N VAL A 700 30.58 -40.68 28.20
CA VAL A 700 30.08 -42.04 27.94
C VAL A 700 28.55 -41.99 27.85
N GLU A 701 27.91 -41.32 28.79
CA GLU A 701 26.46 -41.08 28.84
C GLU A 701 26.14 -39.61 29.01
N ILE A 702 24.92 -39.22 28.67
CA ILE A 702 24.47 -37.83 28.75
C ILE A 702 24.39 -37.35 30.21
N GLU A 703 24.25 -38.27 31.14
CA GLU A 703 24.18 -38.04 32.60
C GLU A 703 25.53 -37.62 33.19
N ASP A 704 26.62 -37.90 32.47
CA ASP A 704 28.00 -37.52 32.86
C ASP A 704 28.27 -36.02 32.54
N LEU A 705 27.34 -35.35 31.93
CA LEU A 705 27.49 -33.90 31.55
C LEU A 705 27.49 -33.01 32.78
N VAL A 706 28.66 -32.72 33.33
CA VAL A 706 28.87 -31.74 34.40
C VAL A 706 29.54 -30.53 33.83
N LEU A 707 28.82 -29.40 33.81
CA LEU A 707 29.32 -28.13 33.28
C LEU A 707 29.91 -27.25 34.39
N PRO A 708 31.17 -26.83 34.31
CA PRO A 708 31.80 -25.96 35.30
C PRO A 708 31.28 -24.51 35.22
N ILE A 709 30.49 -24.19 34.18
CA ILE A 709 30.10 -22.84 33.84
C ILE A 709 28.65 -22.59 34.27
N ILE A 710 28.45 -21.88 35.38
CA ILE A 710 27.10 -21.61 35.92
C ILE A 710 26.35 -20.51 35.10
N HIS A 711 27.08 -19.50 34.58
CA HIS A 711 26.50 -18.36 33.85
C HIS A 711 26.98 -18.28 32.38
N GLY A 712 27.59 -19.35 31.87
CA GLY A 712 28.13 -19.43 30.52
C GLY A 712 27.09 -19.78 29.46
N LEU A 713 27.58 -20.04 28.26
CA LEU A 713 26.80 -20.44 27.10
C LEU A 713 27.18 -21.90 26.72
N LEU A 714 26.17 -22.75 26.57
CA LEU A 714 26.31 -24.07 25.97
C LEU A 714 25.79 -24.06 24.53
N ILE A 715 26.65 -24.41 23.58
CA ILE A 715 26.32 -24.55 22.17
C ILE A 715 26.12 -26.03 21.85
N LEU A 716 25.02 -26.39 21.23
CA LEU A 716 24.67 -27.75 20.83
C LEU A 716 23.74 -27.74 19.61
N SER A 717 23.63 -28.90 18.93
CA SER A 717 22.67 -29.06 17.83
C SER A 717 21.23 -29.19 18.34
N TYR A 718 20.26 -28.95 17.44
CA TYR A 718 18.84 -29.10 17.76
C TYR A 718 18.50 -30.54 18.14
N ASP A 719 19.02 -31.53 17.39
CA ASP A 719 18.75 -32.93 17.61
C ASP A 719 19.33 -33.41 18.96
N THR A 720 20.54 -32.99 19.29
CA THR A 720 21.18 -33.27 20.60
C THR A 720 20.39 -32.61 21.71
N CYS A 721 19.90 -31.39 21.52
CA CYS A 721 19.07 -30.67 22.51
C CYS A 721 17.74 -31.41 22.78
N VAL A 722 17.07 -31.92 21.74
CA VAL A 722 15.85 -32.74 21.88
C VAL A 722 16.14 -34.02 22.66
N GLY A 723 17.25 -34.69 22.37
CA GLY A 723 17.70 -35.88 23.11
C GLY A 723 17.91 -35.61 24.60
N ILE A 724 18.58 -34.50 24.96
CA ILE A 724 18.82 -34.14 26.37
C ILE A 724 17.52 -33.72 27.07
N ALA A 725 16.62 -33.07 26.35
CA ALA A 725 15.34 -32.60 26.91
C ALA A 725 14.44 -33.76 27.39
N ALA A 726 14.67 -34.99 26.93
CA ALA A 726 14.01 -36.18 27.44
C ALA A 726 14.36 -36.47 28.91
N ASN A 727 15.56 -36.05 29.39
CA ASN A 727 15.96 -36.10 30.80
C ASN A 727 15.79 -34.75 31.47
N GLU A 728 14.63 -34.51 32.04
CA GLU A 728 14.24 -33.23 32.65
C GLU A 728 15.18 -32.71 33.74
N LYS A 729 15.82 -33.63 34.49
CA LYS A 729 16.78 -33.26 35.55
C LYS A 729 18.05 -32.65 34.96
N VAL A 730 18.62 -33.31 33.96
CA VAL A 730 19.82 -32.84 33.27
C VAL A 730 19.53 -31.52 32.53
N PHE A 731 18.42 -31.50 31.81
CA PHE A 731 18.06 -30.30 31.04
C PHE A 731 17.83 -29.05 31.89
N LYS A 732 17.24 -29.18 33.09
CA LYS A 732 17.04 -28.04 34.02
C LYS A 732 18.35 -27.53 34.62
N ALA A 733 19.36 -28.36 34.72
CA ALA A 733 20.68 -28.00 35.28
C ALA A 733 21.58 -27.28 34.26
N LEU A 734 21.23 -27.28 32.99
CA LEU A 734 22.04 -26.64 31.94
C LEU A 734 22.04 -25.10 32.06
N PRO A 735 23.15 -24.43 31.68
CA PRO A 735 23.23 -22.96 31.60
C PRO A 735 22.37 -22.41 30.46
N SER A 736 22.63 -21.18 30.06
CA SER A 736 22.01 -20.61 28.81
C SER A 736 22.44 -21.43 27.60
N LEU A 737 21.50 -21.65 26.68
CA LEU A 737 21.71 -22.51 25.52
C LEU A 737 21.72 -21.71 24.23
N LEU A 738 22.59 -22.13 23.30
CA LEU A 738 22.50 -21.74 21.90
C LEU A 738 22.31 -23.05 21.11
N VAL A 739 21.05 -23.31 20.74
CA VAL A 739 20.65 -24.51 20.01
C VAL A 739 20.70 -24.20 18.52
N MET A 740 21.53 -24.94 17.78
CA MET A 740 21.77 -24.65 16.37
C MET A 740 21.23 -25.78 15.48
N LYS A 741 20.64 -25.36 14.35
CA LYS A 741 20.24 -26.26 13.26
C LYS A 741 20.87 -25.73 11.97
N ASP A 742 21.53 -26.63 11.23
CA ASP A 742 22.09 -26.28 9.93
C ASP A 742 20.98 -26.09 8.89
N ALA A 743 21.28 -25.43 7.79
CA ALA A 743 20.36 -25.32 6.67
C ALA A 743 20.07 -26.70 6.10
N SER A 744 18.82 -27.08 6.01
CA SER A 744 18.37 -28.36 5.46
C SER A 744 18.45 -28.39 3.94
#